data_3ad75835ed1faaf9e8a0313f87864b46
#
_entry.id   3ad75835ed1faaf9e8a0313f87864b46
#
_cell.length_a   1.000
_cell.length_b   1.000
_cell.length_c   1.000
_cell.angle_alpha   90.00
_cell.angle_beta   90.00
_cell.angle_gamma   90.00
#
_symmetry.space_group_name_H-M   'P 1'
#
loop_
_entity.id
_entity.type
_entity.pdbx_description
1 polymer ?
#
loop_
_entity_poly.entity_id
_entity_poly.type
_entity_poly.pdbx_seq_one_letter_code
_entity_poly.pdbx_strand_id
1 'polypeptide(L)'
;MPEGGHCPSCSAPTFADDLASASTAPVPGAPPRTTPLPGPPPRGLGAFRVAPGQRFGDRYTLIEEIGAGGMGQVYKAIDGSLGKTVALKLVRARSGPHEQTSERFRRELTLAQEVTHPNVCRVYDLGEIEGTLFISMEFVEGQSLDDLIQSVGTLSTKQTIALGRQICAGLEAIHSRQIVHRDLKPANIMVDRAGHAILMDFGLAYAHGKERLTGEGAILGTLAYLSPEQAVGLTTDARTDIYALGLVLFEMLTGRRAPGDGGTAPLALRDPGERCPPPSRFTPEVPAAMNEVVLRCLERDPARRYASTAELDAALARLAASLSSGVSAGRVRISAPRGRLATVAASLVVALALAGTIGWFVSHRARPGPGHPVIAVLPLETVGGEADDHLGIGMADTLIAHLAGIPSLTVVSRVAGDGSGRGQVRRLAHELGADYVVSGSILRLDRRMHVTATLVRPDDSVAWGADYEGSVDDVFSLQRRLAEGVSAALAVNLTPADRARLARPPTTSVSALAAYSDAQALLEHPEVAGNVTRAIEGLHLALIRDPKFALAHAALGRAYWQQYLETKDPSWVRLSTDAVTEALRLDPADPGTRLALANLYSGTGRTDAAVEELHRVLEAQPSNDDAHRQLGDILAGRSRWEEAIAELRTAVDLRPKYGENLSRLGLTLDASGRYAEAAAVYKRLVELQPGNPRALQRLGSAYEHMGQDDLALETFGRALALAPDSKAFTNIGTIEFARGRHAEAAAAFAEAAKLEPRNPIVQRNLGDSYAQMGRPADAEKAYRTAVALCEDLLRVNPKDARMLGRLAAYEAKLGRVGAADRHAIDAVSLSPADGEVLYRKAVVEALSGRSDAALTSLREAVSRGYSPSQAKTDQDLASLKARPEFAAALAPPR
;
A
#
# COMPACT_ATOMS: atom_id res chain seq x y z
N MET A 1 13.04 31.36 18.17
CA MET A 1 12.12 30.24 18.04
C MET A 1 12.40 29.59 16.70
N PRO A 2 12.95 28.41 16.55
CA PRO A 2 13.19 27.81 15.25
C PRO A 2 11.90 27.11 14.76
N GLU A 3 11.37 27.62 13.69
CA GLU A 3 10.40 26.91 12.86
C GLU A 3 11.17 25.90 12.01
N GLY A 4 10.73 24.65 11.99
CA GLY A 4 11.23 23.61 11.09
C GLY A 4 12.41 22.82 11.67
N GLY A 5 12.14 21.76 12.40
CA GLY A 5 13.16 20.81 12.79
C GLY A 5 13.55 19.91 11.61
N HIS A 6 14.82 19.85 11.25
CA HIS A 6 15.37 18.92 10.27
C HIS A 6 16.01 17.71 10.97
N CYS A 7 15.98 16.55 10.33
CA CYS A 7 16.75 15.40 10.79
C CYS A 7 18.24 15.76 10.82
N PRO A 8 18.93 15.54 11.94
CA PRO A 8 20.31 15.97 12.11
C PRO A 8 21.30 15.40 11.08
N SER A 9 21.11 14.18 10.64
CA SER A 9 22.06 13.48 9.78
C SER A 9 21.79 13.62 8.29
N CYS A 10 20.54 13.88 7.87
CA CYS A 10 20.17 13.88 6.45
C CYS A 10 19.71 15.24 5.92
N SER A 11 19.62 16.30 6.77
CA SER A 11 19.09 17.63 6.39
C SER A 11 17.73 17.58 5.70
N ALA A 12 16.90 16.56 6.01
CA ALA A 12 15.56 16.44 5.44
C ALA A 12 14.60 17.35 6.22
N PRO A 13 13.69 18.05 5.53
CA PRO A 13 12.73 18.93 6.18
C PRO A 13 11.76 18.15 7.05
N THR A 14 11.43 18.73 8.19
CA THR A 14 10.34 18.26 9.06
C THR A 14 9.03 18.88 8.64
N PHE A 15 7.96 18.28 9.07
CA PHE A 15 6.52 18.54 9.06
C PHE A 15 5.92 19.66 8.16
N ALA A 16 6.63 20.75 7.89
CA ALA A 16 6.12 21.88 7.10
C ALA A 16 6.40 21.74 5.59
N ASP A 17 7.34 20.89 5.18
CA ASP A 17 7.82 20.84 3.79
C ASP A 17 7.17 19.73 2.95
N ASP A 18 6.48 18.77 3.55
CA ASP A 18 5.76 17.71 2.80
C ASP A 18 4.55 18.24 1.99
N LEU A 19 4.17 19.50 2.19
CA LEU A 19 3.08 20.17 1.46
C LEU A 19 3.57 21.16 0.38
N ALA A 20 4.87 21.43 0.27
CA ALA A 20 5.39 22.51 -0.57
C ALA A 20 6.20 22.06 -1.81
N SER A 21 6.41 20.78 -2.07
CA SER A 21 7.36 20.33 -3.11
C SER A 21 6.72 19.79 -4.39
N ALA A 22 5.68 20.41 -4.90
CA ALA A 22 5.20 20.16 -6.25
C ALA A 22 4.72 21.47 -6.90
N SER A 23 5.62 22.27 -7.41
CA SER A 23 5.25 23.36 -8.31
C SER A 23 6.34 23.55 -9.37
N THR A 24 6.05 23.15 -10.60
CA THR A 24 6.68 23.67 -11.81
C THR A 24 5.73 24.67 -12.44
N ALA A 25 6.03 25.97 -12.31
CA ALA A 25 5.35 27.02 -13.04
C ALA A 25 5.97 27.21 -14.44
N PRO A 26 5.21 27.51 -15.49
CA PRO A 26 5.72 27.74 -16.82
C PRO A 26 6.27 29.16 -16.99
N VAL A 27 7.36 29.28 -17.77
CA VAL A 27 8.01 30.54 -18.15
C VAL A 27 7.20 31.23 -19.26
N PRO A 28 6.91 32.54 -19.21
CA PRO A 28 6.30 33.28 -20.32
C PRO A 28 7.36 33.86 -21.28
N GLY A 29 7.13 33.68 -22.58
CA GLY A 29 7.71 34.57 -23.59
C GLY A 29 8.59 33.92 -24.67
N ALA A 30 7.96 33.39 -25.73
CA ALA A 30 8.55 33.37 -27.08
C ALA A 30 7.39 33.44 -28.13
N PRO A 31 7.62 34.12 -29.29
CA PRO A 31 6.56 34.41 -30.26
C PRO A 31 6.12 33.19 -31.06
N PRO A 32 4.92 33.21 -31.67
CA PRO A 32 4.32 32.05 -32.30
C PRO A 32 5.02 31.70 -33.61
N ARG A 33 5.55 30.49 -33.71
CA ARG A 33 5.85 29.86 -35.00
C ARG A 33 4.62 29.06 -35.45
N THR A 34 4.07 29.43 -36.56
CA THR A 34 3.04 28.70 -37.30
C THR A 34 3.56 27.33 -37.70
N THR A 35 2.97 26.29 -37.19
CA THR A 35 3.12 24.92 -37.66
C THR A 35 1.81 24.46 -38.34
N PRO A 36 1.86 23.65 -39.42
CA PRO A 36 0.68 23.18 -40.12
C PRO A 36 -0.16 22.22 -39.28
N LEU A 37 -1.47 22.24 -39.48
CA LEU A 37 -2.42 21.34 -38.85
C LEU A 37 -1.96 19.88 -39.01
N PRO A 38 -1.90 19.11 -37.89
CA PRO A 38 -1.66 17.68 -37.99
C PRO A 38 -2.89 16.98 -38.56
N GLY A 39 -2.64 16.11 -39.51
CA GLY A 39 -3.59 15.14 -39.99
C GLY A 39 -4.11 14.25 -38.82
N PRO A 40 -5.22 13.51 -39.03
CA PRO A 40 -5.77 12.70 -37.93
C PRO A 40 -4.72 11.74 -37.39
N PRO A 41 -4.65 11.58 -36.07
CA PRO A 41 -3.66 10.68 -35.46
C PRO A 41 -3.90 9.26 -35.94
N PRO A 42 -2.83 8.45 -36.15
CA PRO A 42 -2.99 7.04 -36.45
C PRO A 42 -3.79 6.43 -35.29
N ARG A 43 -4.82 5.65 -35.62
CA ARG A 43 -5.64 4.92 -34.68
C ARG A 43 -4.73 4.04 -33.80
N GLY A 44 -4.33 4.55 -32.64
CA GLY A 44 -3.76 3.75 -31.58
C GLY A 44 -4.84 2.79 -31.11
N LEU A 45 -4.52 1.50 -31.08
CA LEU A 45 -5.36 0.43 -30.56
C LEU A 45 -5.75 0.74 -29.10
N GLY A 46 -6.92 1.37 -28.94
CA GLY A 46 -7.60 1.52 -27.66
C GLY A 46 -7.93 0.14 -27.11
N ALA A 47 -7.92 -0.01 -25.80
CA ALA A 47 -8.41 -1.19 -25.13
C ALA A 47 -9.78 -1.56 -25.73
N PHE A 48 -9.89 -2.75 -26.30
CA PHE A 48 -11.17 -3.29 -26.77
C PHE A 48 -12.05 -3.50 -25.53
N ARG A 49 -12.89 -2.54 -25.21
CA ARG A 49 -14.04 -2.76 -24.34
C ARG A 49 -15.18 -3.18 -25.23
N VAL A 50 -15.48 -4.46 -25.21
CA VAL A 50 -16.57 -5.01 -25.98
C VAL A 50 -17.81 -5.09 -25.11
N ALA A 51 -18.90 -4.45 -25.52
CA ALA A 51 -20.16 -4.48 -24.80
C ALA A 51 -20.80 -5.89 -24.87
N PRO A 52 -21.50 -6.33 -23.82
CA PRO A 52 -22.30 -7.55 -23.86
C PRO A 52 -23.26 -7.58 -25.06
N GLY A 53 -23.28 -8.70 -25.79
CA GLY A 53 -24.08 -8.84 -27.01
C GLY A 53 -23.35 -8.45 -28.30
N GLN A 54 -22.14 -7.91 -28.23
CA GLN A 54 -21.34 -7.57 -29.41
C GLN A 54 -20.80 -8.83 -30.10
N ARG A 55 -20.79 -8.82 -31.44
CA ARG A 55 -20.16 -9.88 -32.22
C ARG A 55 -18.67 -9.67 -32.36
N PHE A 56 -17.92 -10.73 -32.19
CA PHE A 56 -16.48 -10.79 -32.51
C PHE A 56 -16.34 -11.67 -33.77
N GLY A 57 -16.17 -11.02 -34.89
CA GLY A 57 -16.35 -11.62 -36.21
C GLY A 57 -17.77 -12.13 -36.41
N ASP A 58 -17.96 -12.99 -37.44
CA ASP A 58 -19.27 -13.57 -37.74
C ASP A 58 -19.63 -14.77 -36.85
N ARG A 59 -18.68 -15.26 -36.04
CA ARG A 59 -18.81 -16.54 -35.36
C ARG A 59 -19.12 -16.41 -33.86
N TYR A 60 -18.51 -15.47 -33.12
CA TYR A 60 -18.62 -15.38 -31.67
C TYR A 60 -19.54 -14.24 -31.27
N THR A 61 -20.46 -14.52 -30.31
CA THR A 61 -21.24 -13.48 -29.65
C THR A 61 -20.79 -13.41 -28.20
N LEU A 62 -20.22 -12.28 -27.80
CA LEU A 62 -19.68 -12.06 -26.46
C LEU A 62 -20.82 -11.85 -25.46
N ILE A 63 -20.76 -12.54 -24.31
CA ILE A 63 -21.77 -12.45 -23.25
C ILE A 63 -21.29 -11.52 -22.15
N GLU A 64 -20.13 -11.82 -21.57
CA GLU A 64 -19.52 -11.07 -20.43
C GLU A 64 -18.01 -11.27 -20.42
N GLU A 65 -17.29 -10.30 -19.86
CA GLU A 65 -15.87 -10.44 -19.57
C GLU A 65 -15.70 -11.24 -18.26
N ILE A 66 -14.99 -12.37 -18.32
CA ILE A 66 -14.77 -13.27 -17.19
C ILE A 66 -13.35 -13.20 -16.62
N GLY A 67 -12.48 -12.44 -17.25
CA GLY A 67 -11.11 -12.22 -16.77
C GLY A 67 -10.30 -11.27 -17.64
N ALA A 68 -9.47 -10.46 -17.00
CA ALA A 68 -8.48 -9.61 -17.63
C ALA A 68 -7.10 -9.84 -17.01
N GLY A 69 -6.06 -9.93 -17.83
CA GLY A 69 -4.70 -10.16 -17.35
C GLY A 69 -3.62 -9.64 -18.29
N GLY A 70 -2.37 -9.78 -17.89
CA GLY A 70 -1.23 -9.28 -18.68
C GLY A 70 -1.10 -9.87 -20.10
N MET A 71 -1.77 -10.98 -20.40
CA MET A 71 -1.77 -11.65 -21.70
C MET A 71 -2.99 -11.34 -22.57
N GLY A 72 -4.03 -10.71 -22.05
CA GLY A 72 -5.26 -10.41 -22.78
C GLY A 72 -6.50 -10.40 -21.91
N GLN A 73 -7.66 -10.36 -22.57
CA GLN A 73 -8.99 -10.40 -21.94
C GLN A 73 -9.66 -11.72 -22.28
N VAL A 74 -10.41 -12.28 -21.33
CA VAL A 74 -11.16 -13.52 -21.49
C VAL A 74 -12.64 -13.22 -21.39
N TYR A 75 -13.40 -13.62 -22.41
CA TYR A 75 -14.84 -13.41 -22.49
C TYR A 75 -15.58 -14.76 -22.46
N LYS A 76 -16.69 -14.81 -21.79
CA LYS A 76 -17.71 -15.82 -22.02
C LYS A 76 -18.42 -15.49 -23.32
N ALA A 77 -18.50 -16.42 -24.25
CA ALA A 77 -19.08 -16.17 -25.57
C ALA A 77 -19.91 -17.36 -26.04
N ILE A 78 -20.82 -17.12 -26.97
CA ILE A 78 -21.49 -18.17 -27.74
C ILE A 78 -20.76 -18.35 -29.06
N ASP A 79 -20.28 -19.56 -29.33
CA ASP A 79 -19.78 -19.95 -30.64
C ASP A 79 -20.97 -20.35 -31.53
N GLY A 80 -21.29 -19.49 -32.50
CA GLY A 80 -22.41 -19.72 -33.45
C GLY A 80 -22.23 -20.94 -34.36
N SER A 81 -20.97 -21.42 -34.54
CA SER A 81 -20.67 -22.62 -35.36
C SER A 81 -20.84 -23.89 -34.52
N LEU A 82 -20.52 -23.87 -33.26
CA LEU A 82 -20.63 -25.03 -32.34
C LEU A 82 -21.93 -25.06 -31.57
N GLY A 83 -22.67 -23.95 -31.50
CA GLY A 83 -23.90 -23.81 -30.72
C GLY A 83 -23.64 -23.94 -29.21
N LYS A 84 -22.43 -23.62 -28.74
CA LYS A 84 -21.98 -23.82 -27.36
C LYS A 84 -21.44 -22.55 -26.74
N THR A 85 -21.55 -22.46 -25.41
CA THR A 85 -20.84 -21.46 -24.63
C THR A 85 -19.36 -21.83 -24.54
N VAL A 86 -18.50 -20.87 -24.83
CA VAL A 86 -17.02 -21.00 -24.83
C VAL A 86 -16.39 -19.88 -24.03
N ALA A 87 -15.17 -20.09 -23.55
CA ALA A 87 -14.30 -19.03 -23.08
C ALA A 87 -13.44 -18.55 -24.28
N LEU A 88 -13.52 -17.27 -24.59
CA LEU A 88 -12.79 -16.65 -25.70
C LEU A 88 -11.71 -15.72 -25.16
N LYS A 89 -10.45 -16.11 -25.31
CA LYS A 89 -9.31 -15.33 -24.85
C LYS A 89 -8.74 -14.51 -26.00
N LEU A 90 -8.86 -13.16 -25.88
CA LEU A 90 -8.28 -12.22 -26.85
C LEU A 90 -6.86 -11.90 -26.46
N VAL A 91 -5.89 -12.18 -27.32
CA VAL A 91 -4.46 -12.00 -27.05
C VAL A 91 -4.01 -10.64 -27.59
N ARG A 92 -3.39 -9.82 -26.75
CA ARG A 92 -2.84 -8.51 -27.17
C ARG A 92 -1.62 -8.72 -28.07
N ALA A 93 -1.73 -8.34 -29.35
CA ALA A 93 -0.58 -8.24 -30.23
C ALA A 93 0.34 -7.10 -29.79
N ARG A 94 1.60 -7.37 -29.50
CA ARG A 94 2.64 -6.33 -29.31
C ARG A 94 3.25 -6.00 -30.66
N SER A 95 3.32 -4.70 -30.98
CA SER A 95 3.95 -4.16 -32.18
C SER A 95 5.46 -4.45 -32.16
N GLY A 96 5.92 -5.33 -33.07
CA GLY A 96 7.34 -5.60 -33.34
C GLY A 96 7.49 -6.62 -34.48
N PRO A 97 8.47 -6.50 -35.36
CA PRO A 97 8.64 -7.36 -36.53
C PRO A 97 9.36 -8.65 -36.18
N HIS A 98 8.63 -9.71 -35.76
CA HIS A 98 9.19 -11.06 -35.66
C HIS A 98 8.18 -12.12 -36.11
N GLU A 99 8.13 -12.41 -37.42
CA GLU A 99 7.40 -13.53 -38.03
C GLU A 99 7.71 -14.87 -37.35
N GLN A 100 8.93 -15.08 -36.91
CA GLN A 100 9.37 -16.33 -36.25
C GLN A 100 8.71 -16.58 -34.85
N THR A 101 8.31 -15.53 -34.13
CA THR A 101 7.61 -15.67 -32.87
C THR A 101 6.16 -16.13 -33.05
N SER A 102 5.53 -15.70 -34.14
CA SER A 102 4.15 -16.05 -34.51
C SER A 102 4.00 -17.50 -34.95
N GLU A 103 4.94 -18.04 -35.73
CA GLU A 103 4.93 -19.45 -36.14
C GLU A 103 5.14 -20.42 -35.03
N ARG A 104 6.06 -20.11 -34.10
CA ARG A 104 6.33 -20.95 -32.92
C ARG A 104 5.14 -20.98 -31.95
N PHE A 105 4.49 -19.85 -31.75
CA PHE A 105 3.26 -19.72 -30.99
C PHE A 105 2.12 -20.56 -31.58
N ARG A 106 1.90 -20.48 -32.89
CA ARG A 106 0.90 -21.29 -33.59
C ARG A 106 1.19 -22.80 -33.45
N ARG A 107 2.45 -23.20 -33.51
CA ARG A 107 2.84 -24.61 -33.41
C ARG A 107 2.61 -25.18 -32.00
N GLU A 108 2.96 -24.45 -30.95
CA GLU A 108 2.71 -24.88 -29.56
C GLU A 108 1.21 -24.97 -29.27
N LEU A 109 0.40 -24.03 -29.78
CA LEU A 109 -1.05 -24.07 -29.64
C LEU A 109 -1.75 -25.18 -30.45
N THR A 110 -1.22 -25.51 -31.63
CA THR A 110 -1.72 -26.66 -32.39
C THR A 110 -1.55 -27.98 -31.64
N LEU A 111 -0.43 -28.13 -30.94
CA LEU A 111 -0.22 -29.31 -30.05
C LEU A 111 -1.16 -29.29 -28.85
N ALA A 112 -1.51 -28.10 -28.33
CA ALA A 112 -2.45 -27.96 -27.21
C ALA A 112 -3.88 -28.41 -27.58
N GLN A 113 -4.32 -28.23 -28.84
CA GLN A 113 -5.61 -28.69 -29.34
C GLN A 113 -5.74 -30.24 -29.36
N GLU A 114 -4.61 -30.96 -29.44
CA GLU A 114 -4.60 -32.43 -29.44
C GLU A 114 -4.76 -33.03 -28.04
N VAL A 115 -4.62 -32.22 -26.98
CA VAL A 115 -4.79 -32.72 -25.62
C VAL A 115 -6.27 -32.79 -25.28
N THR A 116 -6.77 -33.99 -25.05
CA THR A 116 -8.14 -34.22 -24.59
C THR A 116 -8.11 -35.08 -23.33
N HIS A 117 -8.42 -34.47 -22.18
CA HIS A 117 -8.42 -35.12 -20.87
C HIS A 117 -9.42 -34.42 -19.93
N PRO A 118 -10.15 -35.11 -19.06
CA PRO A 118 -11.14 -34.48 -18.17
C PRO A 118 -10.55 -33.43 -17.21
N ASN A 119 -9.27 -33.51 -16.91
CA ASN A 119 -8.58 -32.56 -16.03
C ASN A 119 -7.75 -31.52 -16.82
N VAL A 120 -8.00 -31.33 -18.11
CA VAL A 120 -7.34 -30.34 -18.96
C VAL A 120 -8.39 -29.59 -19.77
N CYS A 121 -8.38 -28.27 -19.72
CA CYS A 121 -9.30 -27.42 -20.48
C CYS A 121 -9.11 -27.65 -21.99
N ARG A 122 -10.19 -27.99 -22.66
CA ARG A 122 -10.15 -28.27 -24.10
C ARG A 122 -10.04 -26.99 -24.90
N VAL A 123 -9.02 -26.88 -25.76
CA VAL A 123 -8.91 -25.81 -26.75
C VAL A 123 -9.68 -26.20 -28.01
N TYR A 124 -10.68 -25.39 -28.39
CA TYR A 124 -11.51 -25.66 -29.55
C TYR A 124 -10.96 -25.06 -30.82
N ASP A 125 -10.50 -23.80 -30.76
CA ASP A 125 -10.03 -23.11 -31.95
C ASP A 125 -9.02 -22.00 -31.60
N LEU A 126 -8.22 -21.69 -32.62
CA LEU A 126 -7.22 -20.65 -32.58
C LEU A 126 -7.30 -19.89 -33.91
N GLY A 127 -7.36 -18.57 -33.85
CA GLY A 127 -7.48 -17.79 -35.09
C GLY A 127 -7.12 -16.33 -34.84
N GLU A 128 -7.35 -15.57 -35.94
CA GLU A 128 -7.19 -14.14 -35.96
C GLU A 128 -8.42 -13.52 -36.62
N ILE A 129 -9.04 -12.57 -35.97
CA ILE A 129 -10.19 -11.82 -36.48
C ILE A 129 -9.84 -10.34 -36.35
N GLU A 130 -9.93 -9.58 -37.46
CA GLU A 130 -9.63 -8.14 -37.54
C GLU A 130 -8.27 -7.76 -36.92
N GLY A 131 -7.24 -8.61 -37.10
CA GLY A 131 -5.90 -8.37 -36.57
C GLY A 131 -5.74 -8.72 -35.08
N THR A 132 -6.78 -9.27 -34.44
CA THR A 132 -6.76 -9.71 -33.06
C THR A 132 -6.67 -11.23 -32.97
N LEU A 133 -5.61 -11.74 -32.36
CA LEU A 133 -5.44 -13.17 -32.10
C LEU A 133 -6.40 -13.61 -30.99
N PHE A 134 -7.04 -14.77 -31.16
CA PHE A 134 -7.94 -15.32 -30.17
C PHE A 134 -7.71 -16.83 -29.96
N ILE A 135 -8.07 -17.29 -28.79
CA ILE A 135 -8.13 -18.71 -28.42
C ILE A 135 -9.54 -18.99 -27.92
N SER A 136 -10.24 -19.94 -28.57
CA SER A 136 -11.53 -20.43 -28.13
C SER A 136 -11.33 -21.74 -27.34
N MET A 137 -11.85 -21.80 -26.13
CA MET A 137 -11.66 -22.94 -25.24
C MET A 137 -12.96 -23.25 -24.46
N GLU A 138 -12.96 -24.38 -23.82
CA GLU A 138 -14.07 -24.84 -22.98
C GLU A 138 -14.37 -23.81 -21.87
N PHE A 139 -15.65 -23.47 -21.74
CA PHE A 139 -16.10 -22.67 -20.60
C PHE A 139 -16.35 -23.59 -19.40
N VAL A 140 -15.52 -23.48 -18.37
CA VAL A 140 -15.61 -24.28 -17.16
C VAL A 140 -16.48 -23.54 -16.12
N GLU A 141 -17.62 -24.13 -15.74
CA GLU A 141 -18.44 -23.61 -14.65
C GLU A 141 -17.87 -23.99 -13.29
N GLY A 142 -17.17 -23.06 -12.65
CA GLY A 142 -16.51 -23.28 -11.37
C GLY A 142 -15.82 -22.02 -10.85
N GLN A 143 -14.93 -22.21 -9.92
CA GLN A 143 -14.06 -21.14 -9.40
C GLN A 143 -12.59 -21.54 -9.55
N SER A 144 -11.67 -20.61 -9.55
CA SER A 144 -10.25 -20.95 -9.54
C SER A 144 -9.85 -21.59 -8.21
N LEU A 145 -8.79 -22.40 -8.23
CA LEU A 145 -8.23 -22.93 -6.98
C LEU A 145 -7.70 -21.84 -6.07
N ASP A 146 -7.25 -20.70 -6.64
CA ASP A 146 -6.88 -19.50 -5.90
C ASP A 146 -8.07 -18.93 -5.11
N ASP A 147 -9.21 -18.75 -5.78
CA ASP A 147 -10.45 -18.30 -5.14
C ASP A 147 -10.93 -19.30 -4.08
N LEU A 148 -10.81 -20.59 -4.37
CA LEU A 148 -11.16 -21.65 -3.42
C LEU A 148 -10.29 -21.58 -2.16
N ILE A 149 -8.97 -21.50 -2.31
CA ILE A 149 -8.04 -21.37 -1.17
C ILE A 149 -8.33 -20.08 -0.40
N GLN A 150 -8.53 -18.96 -1.09
CA GLN A 150 -8.88 -17.69 -0.47
C GLN A 150 -10.21 -17.76 0.30
N SER A 151 -11.19 -18.50 -0.19
CA SER A 151 -12.51 -18.61 0.45
C SER A 151 -12.53 -19.53 1.68
N VAL A 152 -11.76 -20.64 1.67
CA VAL A 152 -11.78 -21.63 2.77
C VAL A 152 -10.55 -21.55 3.69
N GLY A 153 -9.53 -20.77 3.31
CA GLY A 153 -8.26 -20.63 4.02
C GLY A 153 -7.32 -21.81 3.78
N THR A 154 -7.66 -23.01 4.23
CA THR A 154 -6.87 -24.24 4.04
C THR A 154 -7.75 -25.39 3.61
N LEU A 155 -7.21 -26.27 2.76
CA LEU A 155 -7.86 -27.51 2.40
C LEU A 155 -7.37 -28.65 3.30
N SER A 156 -8.26 -29.54 3.67
CA SER A 156 -7.87 -30.74 4.41
C SER A 156 -6.88 -31.59 3.59
N THR A 157 -6.04 -32.37 4.27
CA THR A 157 -5.08 -33.27 3.60
C THR A 157 -5.78 -34.20 2.59
N LYS A 158 -7.00 -34.66 2.88
CA LYS A 158 -7.79 -35.51 1.96
C LYS A 158 -8.20 -34.79 0.69
N GLN A 159 -8.67 -33.54 0.81
CA GLN A 159 -9.05 -32.69 -0.35
C GLN A 159 -7.81 -32.34 -1.18
N THR A 160 -6.71 -31.96 -0.51
CA THR A 160 -5.45 -31.67 -1.17
C THR A 160 -4.91 -32.85 -1.97
N ILE A 161 -4.97 -34.06 -1.42
CA ILE A 161 -4.61 -35.29 -2.12
C ILE A 161 -5.54 -35.53 -3.31
N ALA A 162 -6.85 -35.40 -3.14
CA ALA A 162 -7.83 -35.63 -4.20
C ALA A 162 -7.63 -34.70 -5.39
N LEU A 163 -7.45 -33.37 -5.13
CA LEU A 163 -7.18 -32.39 -6.18
C LEU A 163 -5.77 -32.56 -6.76
N GLY A 164 -4.75 -32.81 -5.93
CA GLY A 164 -3.38 -33.05 -6.37
C GLY A 164 -3.26 -34.22 -7.34
N ARG A 165 -4.00 -35.30 -7.12
CA ARG A 165 -4.04 -36.45 -8.02
C ARG A 165 -4.71 -36.11 -9.36
N GLN A 166 -5.77 -35.35 -9.37
CA GLN A 166 -6.41 -34.88 -10.59
C GLN A 166 -5.51 -33.95 -11.40
N ILE A 167 -4.79 -33.05 -10.72
CA ILE A 167 -3.79 -32.18 -11.35
C ILE A 167 -2.65 -33.03 -11.94
N CYS A 168 -2.15 -34.04 -11.23
CA CYS A 168 -1.15 -34.95 -11.77
C CYS A 168 -1.64 -35.65 -13.05
N ALA A 169 -2.89 -36.13 -13.07
CA ALA A 169 -3.48 -36.78 -14.25
C ALA A 169 -3.58 -35.82 -15.46
N GLY A 170 -3.98 -34.58 -15.21
CA GLY A 170 -4.01 -33.56 -16.25
C GLY A 170 -2.61 -33.19 -16.76
N LEU A 171 -1.62 -33.03 -15.88
CA LEU A 171 -0.22 -32.79 -16.28
C LEU A 171 0.38 -33.96 -17.03
N GLU A 172 0.09 -35.20 -16.65
CA GLU A 172 0.56 -36.41 -17.37
C GLU A 172 0.02 -36.43 -18.81
N ALA A 173 -1.24 -36.06 -19.00
CA ALA A 173 -1.82 -35.95 -20.35
C ALA A 173 -1.12 -34.87 -21.19
N ILE A 174 -0.70 -33.76 -20.61
CA ILE A 174 0.04 -32.69 -21.28
C ILE A 174 1.49 -33.15 -21.57
N HIS A 175 2.17 -33.75 -20.57
CA HIS A 175 3.56 -34.20 -20.69
C HIS A 175 3.72 -35.33 -21.69
N SER A 176 2.72 -36.22 -21.84
CA SER A 176 2.74 -37.29 -22.85
C SER A 176 2.81 -36.77 -24.30
N ARG A 177 2.40 -35.49 -24.53
CA ARG A 177 2.53 -34.77 -25.80
C ARG A 177 3.77 -33.87 -25.86
N GLN A 178 4.73 -34.09 -24.94
CA GLN A 178 5.95 -33.29 -24.84
C GLN A 178 5.70 -31.77 -24.60
N ILE A 179 4.56 -31.43 -24.05
CA ILE A 179 4.21 -30.06 -23.64
C ILE A 179 4.51 -29.95 -22.15
N VAL A 180 5.14 -28.84 -21.73
CA VAL A 180 5.33 -28.46 -20.33
C VAL A 180 4.45 -27.27 -20.03
N HIS A 181 3.73 -27.27 -18.91
CA HIS A 181 2.75 -26.20 -18.58
C HIS A 181 3.44 -24.86 -18.32
N ARG A 182 4.51 -24.85 -17.54
CA ARG A 182 5.41 -23.72 -17.24
C ARG A 182 4.82 -22.53 -16.49
N ASP A 183 3.50 -22.44 -16.31
CA ASP A 183 2.82 -21.38 -15.53
C ASP A 183 1.74 -22.01 -14.63
N LEU A 184 2.08 -23.13 -13.99
CA LEU A 184 1.16 -23.80 -13.06
C LEU A 184 1.08 -23.00 -11.76
N LYS A 185 -0.14 -22.57 -11.43
CA LYS A 185 -0.46 -21.80 -10.21
C LYS A 185 -1.95 -21.97 -9.88
N PRO A 186 -2.41 -21.69 -8.65
CA PRO A 186 -3.81 -21.84 -8.26
C PRO A 186 -4.79 -21.11 -9.18
N ALA A 187 -4.45 -19.93 -9.68
CA ALA A 187 -5.26 -19.15 -10.60
C ALA A 187 -5.47 -19.82 -11.99
N ASN A 188 -4.58 -20.75 -12.38
CA ASN A 188 -4.67 -21.48 -13.64
C ASN A 188 -5.24 -22.91 -13.46
N ILE A 189 -5.87 -23.18 -12.32
CA ILE A 189 -6.57 -24.44 -12.03
C ILE A 189 -7.99 -24.11 -11.65
N MET A 190 -8.95 -24.51 -12.48
CA MET A 190 -10.38 -24.37 -12.16
C MET A 190 -10.85 -25.59 -11.39
N VAL A 191 -11.74 -25.36 -10.43
CA VAL A 191 -12.43 -26.41 -9.68
C VAL A 191 -13.92 -26.27 -9.99
N ASP A 192 -14.49 -27.27 -10.67
CA ASP A 192 -15.90 -27.29 -11.04
C ASP A 192 -16.81 -27.54 -9.81
N ARG A 193 -18.13 -27.44 -10.01
CA ARG A 193 -19.13 -27.68 -8.95
C ARG A 193 -19.12 -29.12 -8.41
N ALA A 194 -18.59 -30.09 -9.16
CA ALA A 194 -18.45 -31.48 -8.75
C ALA A 194 -17.12 -31.77 -8.01
N GLY A 195 -16.23 -30.78 -7.92
CA GLY A 195 -14.92 -30.90 -7.28
C GLY A 195 -13.83 -31.46 -8.21
N HIS A 196 -14.01 -31.37 -9.54
CA HIS A 196 -12.97 -31.72 -10.49
C HIS A 196 -12.03 -30.57 -10.76
N ALA A 197 -10.71 -30.83 -10.68
CA ALA A 197 -9.67 -29.90 -11.05
C ALA A 197 -9.44 -29.95 -12.56
N ILE A 198 -9.41 -28.79 -13.21
CA ILE A 198 -9.21 -28.62 -14.65
C ILE A 198 -8.10 -27.61 -14.88
N LEU A 199 -7.03 -28.03 -15.56
CA LEU A 199 -5.86 -27.21 -15.88
C LEU A 199 -6.18 -26.25 -17.02
N MET A 200 -5.85 -24.97 -16.83
CA MET A 200 -6.07 -23.88 -17.78
C MET A 200 -4.73 -23.32 -18.27
N ASP A 201 -4.75 -22.67 -19.43
CA ASP A 201 -3.62 -21.83 -19.93
C ASP A 201 -2.24 -22.51 -20.04
N PHE A 202 -2.16 -23.80 -20.34
CA PHE A 202 -0.93 -24.54 -20.50
C PHE A 202 -0.19 -24.21 -21.81
N GLY A 203 1.14 -24.12 -21.78
CA GLY A 203 1.99 -23.92 -22.96
C GLY A 203 2.07 -22.48 -23.51
N LEU A 204 1.27 -21.54 -23.02
CA LEU A 204 1.16 -20.18 -23.58
C LEU A 204 2.28 -19.22 -23.12
N ALA A 205 3.00 -19.53 -22.06
CA ALA A 205 3.96 -18.63 -21.43
C ALA A 205 5.29 -18.46 -22.20
N TYR A 206 5.69 -19.42 -23.04
CA TYR A 206 7.02 -19.43 -23.68
C TYR A 206 7.07 -18.72 -25.04
N ALA A 207 5.94 -18.45 -25.66
CA ALA A 207 5.85 -17.76 -26.96
C ALA A 207 6.29 -16.27 -26.93
N HIS A 208 6.56 -15.73 -25.73
CA HIS A 208 6.85 -14.31 -25.53
C HIS A 208 8.30 -14.04 -25.10
N GLY A 209 9.30 -14.69 -25.70
CA GLY A 209 10.71 -14.26 -25.69
C GLY A 209 11.40 -14.15 -24.31
N LYS A 210 12.66 -14.49 -24.24
CA LYS A 210 13.56 -14.47 -23.06
C LYS A 210 13.72 -13.15 -22.28
N GLU A 211 13.04 -12.07 -22.63
CA GLU A 211 13.31 -10.71 -22.12
C GLU A 211 12.44 -10.25 -20.93
N ARG A 212 11.72 -11.14 -20.25
CA ARG A 212 10.74 -10.74 -19.21
C ARG A 212 11.15 -10.95 -17.75
N LEU A 213 12.41 -11.14 -17.43
CA LEU A 213 12.85 -11.13 -16.03
C LEU A 213 13.16 -9.71 -15.49
N THR A 214 13.15 -8.65 -16.35
CA THR A 214 13.58 -7.29 -15.96
C THR A 214 12.66 -6.15 -16.41
N GLY A 215 11.43 -6.42 -16.86
CA GLY A 215 10.48 -5.38 -17.32
C GLY A 215 9.57 -4.90 -16.20
N GLU A 216 9.46 -3.57 -16.00
CA GLU A 216 8.44 -2.92 -15.17
C GLU A 216 7.05 -3.44 -15.57
N GLY A 217 6.36 -4.14 -14.66
CA GLY A 217 5.03 -4.70 -14.86
C GLY A 217 4.93 -6.23 -14.80
N ALA A 218 5.98 -6.97 -14.44
CA ALA A 218 5.85 -8.39 -14.10
C ALA A 218 5.04 -8.52 -12.80
N ILE A 219 3.81 -8.99 -12.92
CA ILE A 219 2.87 -9.17 -11.80
C ILE A 219 3.54 -10.09 -10.76
N LEU A 220 3.79 -9.58 -9.59
CA LEU A 220 4.45 -10.25 -8.45
C LEU A 220 3.88 -11.65 -8.12
N GLY A 221 2.61 -11.90 -8.48
CA GLY A 221 1.93 -13.18 -8.26
C GLY A 221 2.45 -14.36 -9.10
N THR A 222 2.93 -14.13 -10.31
CA THR A 222 3.42 -15.21 -11.20
C THR A 222 4.82 -15.69 -10.83
N LEU A 223 5.65 -14.83 -10.24
CA LEU A 223 7.01 -15.18 -9.83
C LEU A 223 7.04 -16.15 -8.64
N ALA A 224 5.99 -16.21 -7.82
CA ALA A 224 5.91 -17.03 -6.63
C ALA A 224 5.95 -18.55 -6.91
N TYR A 225 5.56 -18.98 -8.11
CA TYR A 225 5.50 -20.39 -8.52
C TYR A 225 6.61 -20.79 -9.50
N LEU A 226 7.59 -19.93 -9.75
CA LEU A 226 8.73 -20.22 -10.62
C LEU A 226 9.60 -21.33 -10.03
N SER A 227 10.03 -22.28 -10.89
CA SER A 227 11.03 -23.25 -10.49
C SER A 227 12.45 -22.63 -10.53
N PRO A 228 13.42 -23.20 -9.78
CA PRO A 228 14.81 -22.71 -9.80
C PRO A 228 15.44 -22.65 -11.19
N GLU A 229 15.19 -23.65 -12.03
CA GLU A 229 15.68 -23.69 -13.41
C GLU A 229 15.03 -22.63 -14.31
N GLN A 230 13.74 -22.31 -14.10
CA GLN A 230 13.09 -21.20 -14.78
C GLN A 230 13.67 -19.84 -14.35
N ALA A 231 13.93 -19.68 -13.07
CA ALA A 231 14.45 -18.44 -12.50
C ALA A 231 15.83 -18.05 -13.06
N VAL A 232 16.67 -19.06 -13.38
CA VAL A 232 18.00 -18.85 -13.96
C VAL A 232 18.05 -19.07 -15.48
N GLY A 233 16.90 -19.29 -16.13
CA GLY A 233 16.80 -19.40 -17.58
C GLY A 233 17.37 -20.70 -18.19
N LEU A 234 17.46 -21.77 -17.40
CA LEU A 234 17.87 -23.10 -17.87
C LEU A 234 16.74 -23.79 -18.64
N THR A 235 17.09 -24.91 -19.32
CA THR A 235 16.11 -25.76 -20.00
C THR A 235 15.13 -26.37 -19.02
N THR A 236 13.84 -26.26 -19.33
CA THR A 236 12.72 -26.75 -18.50
C THR A 236 12.16 -28.06 -19.06
N ASP A 237 11.83 -28.99 -18.17
CA ASP A 237 11.15 -30.25 -18.51
C ASP A 237 9.93 -30.48 -17.60
N ALA A 238 9.28 -31.65 -17.65
CA ALA A 238 8.12 -32.02 -16.86
C ALA A 238 8.32 -31.83 -15.33
N ARG A 239 9.53 -31.88 -14.83
CA ARG A 239 9.89 -31.70 -13.41
C ARG A 239 9.79 -30.25 -12.95
N THR A 240 9.74 -29.31 -13.88
CA THR A 240 9.40 -27.89 -13.63
C THR A 240 7.97 -27.75 -13.13
N ASP A 241 7.01 -28.45 -13.76
CA ASP A 241 5.60 -28.44 -13.34
C ASP A 241 5.40 -29.21 -12.02
N ILE A 242 6.22 -30.23 -11.73
CA ILE A 242 6.22 -30.93 -10.44
C ILE A 242 6.63 -30.00 -9.31
N TYR A 243 7.64 -29.14 -9.53
CA TYR A 243 8.02 -28.12 -8.55
C TYR A 243 6.88 -27.11 -8.29
N ALA A 244 6.28 -26.60 -9.35
CA ALA A 244 5.14 -25.68 -9.26
C ALA A 244 3.94 -26.33 -8.54
N LEU A 245 3.65 -27.62 -8.84
CA LEU A 245 2.63 -28.39 -8.13
C LEU A 245 2.97 -28.54 -6.63
N GLY A 246 4.24 -28.72 -6.28
CA GLY A 246 4.70 -28.73 -4.89
C GLY A 246 4.35 -27.44 -4.14
N LEU A 247 4.48 -26.27 -4.79
CA LEU A 247 4.09 -24.98 -4.25
C LEU A 247 2.57 -24.88 -4.11
N VAL A 248 1.81 -25.35 -5.10
CA VAL A 248 0.34 -25.41 -5.05
C VAL A 248 -0.15 -26.30 -3.91
N LEU A 249 0.44 -27.50 -3.74
CA LEU A 249 0.12 -28.41 -2.64
C LEU A 249 0.43 -27.78 -1.27
N PHE A 250 1.55 -27.09 -1.16
CA PHE A 250 1.89 -26.35 0.05
C PHE A 250 0.84 -25.29 0.38
N GLU A 251 0.42 -24.51 -0.60
CA GLU A 251 -0.57 -23.46 -0.43
C GLU A 251 -1.95 -24.00 -0.09
N MET A 252 -2.39 -25.07 -0.72
CA MET A 252 -3.64 -25.77 -0.36
C MET A 252 -3.66 -26.22 1.11
N LEU A 253 -2.54 -26.73 1.63
CA LEU A 253 -2.44 -27.24 3.00
C LEU A 253 -2.32 -26.13 4.05
N THR A 254 -1.71 -25.00 3.70
CA THR A 254 -1.32 -23.97 4.68
C THR A 254 -2.11 -22.67 4.52
N GLY A 255 -2.81 -22.47 3.40
CA GLY A 255 -3.42 -21.18 3.03
C GLY A 255 -2.38 -20.07 2.76
N ARG A 256 -1.10 -20.44 2.63
CA ARG A 256 0.02 -19.50 2.49
C ARG A 256 0.92 -19.92 1.33
N ARG A 257 1.44 -18.93 0.62
CA ARG A 257 2.49 -19.19 -0.38
C ARG A 257 3.77 -19.62 0.31
N ALA A 258 4.45 -20.62 -0.27
CA ALA A 258 5.75 -21.04 0.25
C ALA A 258 6.78 -19.89 0.12
N PRO A 259 7.63 -19.68 1.14
CA PRO A 259 7.90 -20.55 2.29
C PRO A 259 7.00 -20.35 3.53
N GLY A 260 5.95 -19.53 3.47
CA GLY A 260 4.95 -19.40 4.54
C GLY A 260 5.31 -18.51 5.73
N ASP A 261 6.55 -18.02 5.82
CA ASP A 261 7.08 -17.20 6.92
C ASP A 261 7.08 -15.69 6.64
N GLY A 262 6.32 -15.24 5.61
CA GLY A 262 6.19 -13.82 5.26
C GLY A 262 7.33 -13.25 4.41
N GLY A 263 8.30 -14.07 4.00
CA GLY A 263 9.36 -13.66 3.08
C GLY A 263 8.80 -13.33 1.69
N THR A 264 9.16 -12.16 1.15
CA THR A 264 8.64 -11.62 -0.12
C THR A 264 9.28 -12.24 -1.36
N ALA A 265 10.46 -12.85 -1.23
CA ALA A 265 11.16 -13.47 -2.35
C ALA A 265 10.62 -14.88 -2.66
N PRO A 266 10.36 -15.19 -3.95
CA PRO A 266 10.01 -16.54 -4.38
C PRO A 266 11.03 -17.58 -3.90
N LEU A 267 10.56 -18.77 -3.50
CA LEU A 267 11.43 -19.85 -2.98
C LEU A 267 12.59 -20.18 -3.95
N ALA A 268 12.35 -20.11 -5.25
CA ALA A 268 13.34 -20.37 -6.30
C ALA A 268 14.50 -19.36 -6.31
N LEU A 269 14.27 -18.13 -5.86
CA LEU A 269 15.24 -17.02 -5.86
C LEU A 269 15.96 -16.83 -4.52
N ARG A 270 15.65 -17.64 -3.49
CA ARG A 270 16.30 -17.58 -2.18
C ARG A 270 17.68 -18.24 -2.18
N ASP A 271 18.42 -18.05 -1.10
CA ASP A 271 19.76 -18.59 -0.93
C ASP A 271 19.78 -20.15 -1.07
N PRO A 272 20.70 -20.76 -1.78
CA PRO A 272 20.77 -22.22 -1.98
C PRO A 272 20.75 -23.05 -0.71
N GLY A 273 21.13 -22.50 0.44
CA GLY A 273 21.10 -23.18 1.75
C GLY A 273 19.72 -23.16 2.44
N GLU A 274 18.79 -22.34 1.98
CA GLU A 274 17.47 -22.15 2.60
C GLU A 274 16.49 -23.22 2.08
N ARG A 275 15.96 -24.04 2.98
CA ARG A 275 14.98 -25.08 2.64
C ARG A 275 13.56 -24.61 2.94
N CYS A 276 12.60 -25.04 2.14
CA CYS A 276 11.20 -24.81 2.43
C CYS A 276 10.82 -25.50 3.75
N PRO A 277 10.19 -24.80 4.70
CA PRO A 277 9.70 -25.44 5.91
C PRO A 277 8.55 -26.41 5.58
N PRO A 278 8.38 -27.49 6.36
CA PRO A 278 7.30 -28.45 6.11
C PRO A 278 5.93 -27.80 6.35
N PRO A 279 4.90 -28.15 5.57
CA PRO A 279 3.53 -27.65 5.76
C PRO A 279 2.99 -27.80 7.18
N SER A 280 3.35 -28.87 7.89
CA SER A 280 2.95 -29.11 9.28
C SER A 280 3.47 -28.07 10.28
N ARG A 281 4.45 -27.25 9.92
CA ARG A 281 4.89 -26.11 10.74
C ARG A 281 3.79 -25.03 10.84
N PHE A 282 2.93 -24.91 9.81
CA PHE A 282 1.88 -23.91 9.72
C PHE A 282 0.50 -24.52 9.99
N THR A 283 0.32 -25.80 9.65
CA THR A 283 -0.92 -26.55 9.85
C THR A 283 -0.56 -27.88 10.50
N PRO A 284 -0.58 -27.96 11.84
CA PRO A 284 -0.11 -29.14 12.61
C PRO A 284 -0.83 -30.45 12.27
N GLU A 285 -2.03 -30.39 11.69
CA GLU A 285 -2.84 -31.53 11.29
C GLU A 285 -2.31 -32.22 10.02
N VAL A 286 -1.35 -31.62 9.32
CA VAL A 286 -0.75 -32.20 8.12
C VAL A 286 0.17 -33.35 8.51
N PRO A 287 -0.07 -34.60 8.02
CA PRO A 287 0.75 -35.73 8.34
C PRO A 287 2.20 -35.62 7.86
N ALA A 288 3.13 -36.21 8.60
CA ALA A 288 4.57 -36.17 8.24
C ALA A 288 4.82 -36.73 6.81
N ALA A 289 4.11 -37.77 6.41
CA ALA A 289 4.21 -38.32 5.07
C ALA A 289 3.77 -37.38 3.96
N MET A 290 2.84 -36.45 4.24
CA MET A 290 2.47 -35.38 3.29
C MET A 290 3.55 -34.29 3.19
N ASN A 291 4.23 -33.98 4.32
CA ASN A 291 5.39 -33.11 4.29
C ASN A 291 6.49 -33.65 3.37
N GLU A 292 6.77 -34.92 3.45
CA GLU A 292 7.79 -35.58 2.61
C GLU A 292 7.44 -35.47 1.11
N VAL A 293 6.16 -35.65 0.76
CA VAL A 293 5.71 -35.51 -0.63
C VAL A 293 5.91 -34.08 -1.12
N VAL A 294 5.46 -33.08 -0.36
CA VAL A 294 5.58 -31.66 -0.75
C VAL A 294 7.04 -31.24 -0.84
N LEU A 295 7.86 -31.58 0.18
CA LEU A 295 9.26 -31.18 0.21
C LEU A 295 10.09 -31.84 -0.90
N ARG A 296 9.76 -33.08 -1.29
CA ARG A 296 10.39 -33.74 -2.44
C ARG A 296 10.06 -33.08 -3.76
N CYS A 297 8.84 -32.58 -3.95
CA CYS A 297 8.50 -31.76 -5.11
C CYS A 297 9.34 -30.46 -5.16
N LEU A 298 9.63 -29.87 -4.00
CA LEU A 298 10.32 -28.58 -3.84
C LEU A 298 11.85 -28.71 -3.78
N GLU A 299 12.43 -29.88 -4.04
CA GLU A 299 13.89 -30.04 -4.18
C GLU A 299 14.41 -29.14 -5.30
N ARG A 300 15.52 -28.43 -5.04
CA ARG A 300 16.11 -27.51 -6.02
C ARG A 300 16.64 -28.21 -7.25
N ASP A 301 17.32 -29.36 -7.01
CA ASP A 301 17.81 -30.20 -8.08
C ASP A 301 16.65 -30.99 -8.70
N PRO A 302 16.31 -30.78 -9.99
CA PRO A 302 15.27 -31.57 -10.66
C PRO A 302 15.45 -33.05 -10.59
N ALA A 303 16.70 -33.57 -10.48
CA ALA A 303 16.97 -35.00 -10.37
C ALA A 303 16.55 -35.61 -9.04
N ARG A 304 16.36 -34.79 -8.00
CA ARG A 304 15.90 -35.24 -6.67
C ARG A 304 14.40 -35.19 -6.49
N ARG A 305 13.69 -34.56 -7.41
CA ARG A 305 12.22 -34.51 -7.43
C ARG A 305 11.64 -35.86 -7.84
N TYR A 306 10.32 -35.94 -7.96
CA TYR A 306 9.69 -37.06 -8.66
C TYR A 306 10.08 -37.01 -10.15
N ALA A 307 10.33 -38.21 -10.74
CA ALA A 307 10.77 -38.27 -12.13
C ALA A 307 9.64 -37.92 -13.12
N SER A 308 8.38 -38.19 -12.72
CA SER A 308 7.17 -37.89 -13.50
C SER A 308 6.00 -37.58 -12.60
N THR A 309 4.94 -36.99 -13.18
CA THR A 309 3.67 -36.75 -12.50
C THR A 309 2.98 -38.06 -12.12
N ALA A 310 3.18 -39.15 -12.87
CA ALA A 310 2.71 -40.47 -12.52
C ALA A 310 3.37 -41.03 -11.23
N GLU A 311 4.68 -40.79 -11.02
CA GLU A 311 5.37 -41.16 -9.77
C GLU A 311 4.81 -40.36 -8.57
N LEU A 312 4.53 -39.05 -8.76
CA LEU A 312 3.92 -38.21 -7.74
C LEU A 312 2.51 -38.66 -7.41
N ASP A 313 1.65 -38.96 -8.44
CA ASP A 313 0.31 -39.50 -8.20
C ASP A 313 0.34 -40.80 -7.42
N ALA A 314 1.24 -41.72 -7.75
CA ALA A 314 1.42 -42.96 -7.01
C ALA A 314 1.80 -42.69 -5.53
N ALA A 315 2.60 -41.70 -5.24
CA ALA A 315 2.92 -41.29 -3.87
C ALA A 315 1.71 -40.75 -3.13
N LEU A 316 0.94 -39.87 -3.76
CA LEU A 316 -0.31 -39.32 -3.21
C LEU A 316 -1.39 -40.39 -3.01
N ALA A 317 -1.48 -41.40 -3.93
CA ALA A 317 -2.40 -42.52 -3.82
C ALA A 317 -2.06 -43.41 -2.63
N ARG A 318 -0.77 -43.75 -2.42
CA ARG A 318 -0.30 -44.49 -1.23
C ARG A 318 -0.65 -43.78 0.07
N LEU A 319 -0.46 -42.45 0.10
CA LEU A 319 -0.79 -41.65 1.25
C LEU A 319 -2.31 -41.64 1.51
N ALA A 320 -3.15 -41.52 0.47
CA ALA A 320 -4.60 -41.61 0.60
C ALA A 320 -5.04 -42.97 1.19
N ALA A 321 -4.45 -44.05 0.73
CA ALA A 321 -4.72 -45.41 1.25
C ALA A 321 -4.32 -45.55 2.72
N SER A 322 -3.20 -44.97 3.15
CA SER A 322 -2.74 -45.04 4.55
C SER A 322 -3.64 -44.25 5.48
N LEU A 323 -4.18 -43.08 5.02
CA LEU A 323 -5.13 -42.27 5.78
C LEU A 323 -6.52 -42.87 5.89
N SER A 324 -6.92 -43.73 4.92
CA SER A 324 -8.19 -44.47 4.96
C SER A 324 -8.10 -45.77 5.79
N SER A 325 -6.92 -46.36 5.95
CA SER A 325 -6.71 -47.59 6.74
C SER A 325 -6.48 -47.30 8.24
N GLY A 326 -6.35 -46.08 8.66
CA GLY A 326 -5.96 -45.67 10.02
C GLY A 326 -7.08 -45.65 11.07
N VAL A 327 -8.26 -46.29 10.82
CA VAL A 327 -9.28 -46.47 11.84
C VAL A 327 -9.27 -47.91 12.33
N SER A 328 -8.26 -48.27 13.12
CA SER A 328 -8.32 -49.43 14.01
C SER A 328 -7.45 -49.20 15.25
N ALA A 329 -8.16 -49.21 16.35
CA ALA A 329 -7.70 -48.97 17.71
C ALA A 329 -6.44 -49.74 18.11
N GLY A 330 -5.40 -49.00 18.41
CA GLY A 330 -4.32 -49.42 19.27
C GLY A 330 -4.50 -48.89 20.68
N ARG A 331 -5.15 -49.62 21.58
CA ARG A 331 -5.11 -49.35 23.01
C ARG A 331 -3.72 -49.61 23.52
N VAL A 332 -2.94 -48.57 23.75
CA VAL A 332 -1.70 -48.66 24.54
C VAL A 332 -2.09 -48.64 26.03
N ARG A 333 -1.90 -49.76 26.69
CA ARG A 333 -1.91 -49.87 28.16
C ARG A 333 -0.67 -49.18 28.71
N ILE A 334 -0.83 -48.05 29.37
CA ILE A 334 0.23 -47.49 30.18
C ILE A 334 0.09 -48.04 31.61
N SER A 335 1.06 -48.85 32.02
CA SER A 335 1.22 -49.30 33.40
C SER A 335 1.95 -48.22 34.17
N ALA A 336 1.28 -47.62 35.15
CA ALA A 336 1.89 -46.62 36.02
C ALA A 336 2.57 -47.29 37.23
N PRO A 337 3.80 -46.91 37.61
CA PRO A 337 4.40 -47.33 38.88
C PRO A 337 3.85 -46.46 40.00
N ARG A 338 3.32 -47.15 41.04
CA ARG A 338 2.85 -46.55 42.30
C ARG A 338 4.05 -46.03 43.10
N GLY A 339 4.15 -44.75 43.30
CA GLY A 339 5.06 -44.19 44.24
C GLY A 339 5.53 -42.77 43.89
N ARG A 340 4.69 -41.78 44.10
CA ARG A 340 5.05 -40.34 44.24
C ARG A 340 3.81 -39.43 44.15
N LEU A 341 2.73 -39.82 44.89
CA LEU A 341 1.48 -39.04 44.90
C LEU A 341 1.52 -37.78 45.82
N ALA A 342 2.50 -37.67 46.68
CA ALA A 342 2.56 -36.54 47.63
C ALA A 342 3.26 -35.28 47.06
N THR A 343 4.21 -35.43 46.15
CA THR A 343 4.92 -34.31 45.52
C THR A 343 4.20 -33.70 44.34
N VAL A 344 3.40 -34.52 43.62
CA VAL A 344 2.60 -34.05 42.46
C VAL A 344 1.40 -33.21 42.94
N ALA A 345 0.77 -33.57 44.09
CA ALA A 345 -0.34 -32.78 44.64
C ALA A 345 0.07 -31.37 45.09
N ALA A 346 1.26 -31.22 45.69
CA ALA A 346 1.77 -29.91 46.08
C ALA A 346 2.15 -29.04 44.85
N SER A 347 2.73 -29.66 43.85
CA SER A 347 3.07 -28.97 42.59
C SER A 347 1.83 -28.58 41.77
N LEU A 348 0.78 -29.39 41.82
CA LEU A 348 -0.49 -29.11 41.13
C LEU A 348 -1.27 -27.94 41.80
N VAL A 349 -1.23 -27.89 43.15
CA VAL A 349 -1.84 -26.77 43.90
C VAL A 349 -1.10 -25.46 43.64
N VAL A 350 0.23 -25.46 43.58
CA VAL A 350 1.03 -24.29 43.23
C VAL A 350 0.84 -23.91 41.75
N ALA A 351 0.76 -24.89 40.83
CA ALA A 351 0.48 -24.64 39.44
C ALA A 351 -0.94 -24.11 39.21
N LEU A 352 -1.94 -24.63 39.94
CA LEU A 352 -3.32 -24.14 39.90
C LEU A 352 -3.48 -22.76 40.56
N ALA A 353 -2.72 -22.48 41.60
CA ALA A 353 -2.68 -21.14 42.21
C ALA A 353 -1.98 -20.13 41.26
N LEU A 354 -0.87 -20.52 40.64
CA LEU A 354 -0.19 -19.71 39.61
C LEU A 354 -1.06 -19.56 38.37
N ALA A 355 -1.71 -20.60 37.91
CA ALA A 355 -2.66 -20.51 36.75
C ALA A 355 -3.90 -19.69 37.15
N GLY A 356 -4.39 -19.80 38.39
CA GLY A 356 -5.45 -18.97 38.90
C GLY A 356 -5.06 -17.50 39.05
N THR A 357 -3.85 -17.20 39.50
CA THR A 357 -3.33 -15.82 39.56
C THR A 357 -2.98 -15.27 38.18
N ILE A 358 -2.42 -16.08 37.26
CA ILE A 358 -2.20 -15.70 35.89
C ILE A 358 -3.55 -15.56 35.17
N GLY A 359 -4.49 -16.46 35.38
CA GLY A 359 -5.86 -16.39 34.84
C GLY A 359 -6.61 -15.17 35.39
N TRP A 360 -6.47 -14.88 36.71
CA TRP A 360 -7.01 -13.67 37.32
C TRP A 360 -6.31 -12.41 36.82
N PHE A 361 -4.99 -12.42 36.63
CA PHE A 361 -4.21 -11.29 36.10
C PHE A 361 -4.45 -11.08 34.59
N VAL A 362 -4.66 -12.16 33.82
CA VAL A 362 -5.06 -12.09 32.40
C VAL A 362 -6.53 -11.70 32.24
N SER A 363 -7.41 -12.14 33.16
CA SER A 363 -8.83 -11.74 33.15
C SER A 363 -9.08 -10.38 33.77
N HIS A 364 -8.14 -9.86 34.63
CA HIS A 364 -8.19 -8.53 35.22
C HIS A 364 -7.18 -7.54 34.67
N ARG A 365 -6.33 -7.95 33.67
CA ARG A 365 -5.83 -6.96 32.72
C ARG A 365 -7.08 -6.38 32.09
N ALA A 366 -7.37 -5.13 32.43
CA ALA A 366 -8.46 -4.37 31.93
C ALA A 366 -8.64 -4.73 30.44
N ARG A 367 -9.69 -5.47 30.13
CA ARG A 367 -10.28 -5.34 28.80
C ARG A 367 -10.40 -3.84 28.65
N PRO A 368 -9.86 -3.23 27.57
CA PRO A 368 -10.27 -1.88 27.23
C PRO A 368 -11.79 -1.93 27.38
N GLY A 369 -12.37 -1.02 28.16
CA GLY A 369 -13.82 -0.92 28.28
C GLY A 369 -14.38 -0.95 26.86
N PRO A 370 -15.63 -1.36 26.62
CA PRO A 370 -16.16 -1.52 25.30
C PRO A 370 -15.91 -0.22 24.55
N GLY A 371 -14.81 -0.19 23.78
CA GLY A 371 -14.50 0.90 22.88
C GLY A 371 -15.66 0.97 21.92
N HIS A 372 -16.05 2.16 21.53
CA HIS A 372 -17.06 2.35 20.51
C HIS A 372 -16.63 1.55 19.28
N PRO A 373 -17.51 0.67 18.70
CA PRO A 373 -17.13 -0.13 17.55
C PRO A 373 -16.74 0.79 16.39
N VAL A 374 -15.60 0.47 15.79
CA VAL A 374 -15.09 1.19 14.62
C VAL A 374 -15.66 0.54 13.36
N ILE A 375 -16.37 1.34 12.55
CA ILE A 375 -17.05 0.86 11.34
C ILE A 375 -16.49 1.56 10.13
N ALA A 376 -16.11 0.79 9.12
CA ALA A 376 -15.87 1.28 7.76
C ALA A 376 -17.08 0.98 6.88
N VAL A 377 -17.42 1.91 5.99
CA VAL A 377 -18.50 1.71 5.00
C VAL A 377 -17.87 1.80 3.61
N LEU A 378 -18.02 0.73 2.84
CA LEU A 378 -17.60 0.69 1.44
C LEU A 378 -18.69 1.19 0.52
N PRO A 379 -18.35 1.73 -0.67
CA PRO A 379 -19.33 1.95 -1.73
C PRO A 379 -20.11 0.67 -2.01
N LEU A 380 -21.43 0.78 -2.16
CA LEU A 380 -22.26 -0.36 -2.54
C LEU A 380 -22.10 -0.59 -4.05
N GLU A 381 -21.86 -1.82 -4.45
CA GLU A 381 -21.67 -2.20 -5.85
C GLU A 381 -23.00 -2.10 -6.61
N THR A 382 -23.05 -1.29 -7.68
CA THR A 382 -24.27 -1.19 -8.49
C THR A 382 -24.24 -2.21 -9.62
N VAL A 383 -25.27 -3.05 -9.71
CA VAL A 383 -25.42 -4.14 -10.70
C VAL A 383 -26.70 -3.89 -11.51
N GLY A 384 -26.61 -3.97 -12.84
CA GLY A 384 -27.77 -3.87 -13.73
C GLY A 384 -28.24 -2.44 -14.06
N GLY A 385 -27.47 -1.40 -13.71
CA GLY A 385 -27.68 -0.01 -14.11
C GLY A 385 -26.93 0.35 -15.41
N GLU A 386 -26.98 1.62 -15.83
CA GLU A 386 -26.07 2.15 -16.84
C GLU A 386 -24.63 2.05 -16.32
N ALA A 387 -23.64 1.93 -17.23
CA ALA A 387 -22.23 1.72 -16.86
C ALA A 387 -21.65 2.80 -15.94
N ASP A 388 -22.29 3.97 -15.86
CA ASP A 388 -21.90 5.12 -15.05
C ASP A 388 -22.83 5.37 -13.84
N ASP A 389 -23.58 4.35 -13.37
CA ASP A 389 -24.46 4.49 -12.21
C ASP A 389 -23.69 4.41 -10.89
N HIS A 390 -23.31 5.54 -10.34
CA HIS A 390 -22.56 5.66 -9.09
C HIS A 390 -23.42 5.82 -7.83
N LEU A 391 -24.72 5.45 -7.89
CA LEU A 391 -25.68 5.58 -6.79
C LEU A 391 -25.18 4.91 -5.49
N GLY A 392 -24.45 3.80 -5.62
CA GLY A 392 -23.83 3.09 -4.49
C GLY A 392 -22.84 3.92 -3.69
N ILE A 393 -22.12 4.84 -4.34
CA ILE A 393 -21.21 5.78 -3.69
C ILE A 393 -22.01 6.79 -2.84
N GLY A 394 -23.04 7.39 -3.41
CA GLY A 394 -23.87 8.35 -2.68
C GLY A 394 -24.65 7.71 -1.54
N MET A 395 -25.06 6.45 -1.69
CA MET A 395 -25.70 5.70 -0.60
C MET A 395 -24.72 5.41 0.54
N ALA A 396 -23.49 5.08 0.24
CA ALA A 396 -22.47 4.87 1.25
C ALA A 396 -22.14 6.17 2.01
N ASP A 397 -21.97 7.29 1.31
CA ASP A 397 -21.71 8.60 1.92
C ASP A 397 -22.85 9.04 2.85
N THR A 398 -24.09 8.84 2.42
CA THR A 398 -25.25 9.17 3.25
C THR A 398 -25.38 8.25 4.47
N LEU A 399 -25.01 6.97 4.32
CA LEU A 399 -24.95 6.02 5.44
C LEU A 399 -23.84 6.43 6.42
N ILE A 400 -22.66 6.81 5.93
CA ILE A 400 -21.58 7.35 6.76
C ILE A 400 -22.06 8.56 7.56
N ALA A 401 -22.69 9.55 6.91
CA ALA A 401 -23.20 10.75 7.58
C ALA A 401 -24.24 10.43 8.66
N HIS A 402 -25.13 9.49 8.40
CA HIS A 402 -26.10 9.03 9.38
C HIS A 402 -25.48 8.33 10.58
N LEU A 403 -24.56 7.38 10.35
CA LEU A 403 -23.91 6.60 11.40
C LEU A 403 -22.89 7.45 12.19
N ALA A 404 -22.16 8.36 11.53
CA ALA A 404 -21.21 9.25 12.19
C ALA A 404 -21.86 10.19 13.19
N GLY A 405 -23.12 10.48 13.04
CA GLY A 405 -23.89 11.24 14.01
C GLY A 405 -24.23 10.50 15.31
N ILE A 406 -23.95 9.20 15.44
CA ILE A 406 -24.27 8.39 16.62
C ILE A 406 -23.05 8.39 17.55
N PRO A 407 -23.11 8.97 18.78
CA PRO A 407 -21.93 9.15 19.63
C PRO A 407 -21.26 7.85 20.08
N SER A 408 -21.99 6.73 20.08
CA SER A 408 -21.48 5.41 20.47
C SER A 408 -20.85 4.62 19.33
N LEU A 409 -20.69 5.22 18.13
CA LEU A 409 -20.04 4.64 16.97
C LEU A 409 -18.87 5.51 16.53
N THR A 410 -17.80 4.87 16.13
CA THR A 410 -16.72 5.52 15.37
C THR A 410 -16.84 5.11 13.92
N VAL A 411 -17.21 6.03 13.05
CA VAL A 411 -17.37 5.76 11.62
C VAL A 411 -16.16 6.29 10.87
N VAL A 412 -15.48 5.42 10.16
CA VAL A 412 -14.34 5.78 9.33
C VAL A 412 -14.84 6.36 8.03
N SER A 413 -14.28 7.49 7.63
CA SER A 413 -14.56 8.11 6.33
C SER A 413 -14.30 7.11 5.21
N ARG A 414 -15.07 7.24 4.13
CA ARG A 414 -14.94 6.40 2.94
C ARG A 414 -13.50 6.33 2.44
N VAL A 415 -13.03 5.13 2.15
CA VAL A 415 -11.77 4.90 1.46
C VAL A 415 -12.07 4.54 0.01
N ALA A 416 -11.40 5.21 -0.91
CA ALA A 416 -11.42 4.83 -2.31
C ALA A 416 -10.90 3.39 -2.44
N GLY A 417 -11.70 2.48 -2.98
CA GLY A 417 -11.36 1.08 -3.15
C GLY A 417 -11.96 0.55 -4.43
N ASP A 418 -11.10 0.00 -5.28
CA ASP A 418 -11.53 -0.70 -6.49
C ASP A 418 -12.16 -2.05 -6.12
N GLY A 419 -13.48 -2.10 -6.02
CA GLY A 419 -14.25 -3.33 -6.19
C GLY A 419 -14.40 -4.27 -4.97
N SER A 420 -15.37 -5.14 -5.10
CA SER A 420 -16.08 -5.96 -4.14
C SER A 420 -15.42 -7.29 -3.72
N GLY A 421 -14.11 -7.48 -3.82
CA GLY A 421 -13.45 -8.73 -3.43
C GLY A 421 -13.40 -8.93 -1.91
N ARG A 422 -13.81 -10.11 -1.37
CA ARG A 422 -13.73 -10.44 0.07
C ARG A 422 -12.35 -10.21 0.69
N GLY A 423 -11.27 -10.47 -0.03
CA GLY A 423 -9.90 -10.15 0.42
C GLY A 423 -9.61 -8.66 0.57
N GLN A 424 -10.36 -7.79 -0.10
CA GLN A 424 -10.27 -6.35 0.03
C GLN A 424 -10.93 -5.86 1.33
N VAL A 425 -12.08 -6.42 1.70
CA VAL A 425 -12.75 -6.11 2.98
C VAL A 425 -11.81 -6.36 4.15
N ARG A 426 -11.15 -7.52 4.19
CA ARG A 426 -10.18 -7.87 5.23
C ARG A 426 -8.98 -6.90 5.25
N ARG A 427 -8.40 -6.60 4.08
CA ARG A 427 -7.28 -5.67 3.96
C ARG A 427 -7.67 -4.28 4.45
N LEU A 428 -8.80 -3.76 3.97
CA LEU A 428 -9.30 -2.45 4.38
C LEU A 428 -9.67 -2.40 5.86
N ALA A 429 -10.32 -3.43 6.40
CA ALA A 429 -10.58 -3.52 7.84
C ALA A 429 -9.29 -3.40 8.66
N HIS A 430 -8.23 -4.06 8.20
CA HIS A 430 -6.93 -4.03 8.87
C HIS A 430 -6.23 -2.67 8.70
N GLU A 431 -6.24 -2.11 7.50
CA GLU A 431 -5.62 -0.80 7.20
C GLU A 431 -6.31 0.34 7.95
N LEU A 432 -7.63 0.29 8.06
CA LEU A 432 -8.44 1.30 8.73
C LEU A 432 -8.58 1.06 10.23
N GLY A 433 -8.13 -0.09 10.73
CA GLY A 433 -8.35 -0.49 12.12
C GLY A 433 -9.84 -0.68 12.45
N ALA A 434 -10.67 -1.03 11.45
CA ALA A 434 -12.11 -1.20 11.64
C ALA A 434 -12.41 -2.56 12.28
N ASP A 435 -13.38 -2.55 13.22
CA ASP A 435 -13.91 -3.78 13.82
C ASP A 435 -14.96 -4.42 12.93
N TYR A 436 -15.60 -3.61 12.07
CA TYR A 436 -16.62 -4.03 11.13
C TYR A 436 -16.52 -3.25 9.82
N VAL A 437 -16.86 -3.90 8.73
CA VAL A 437 -16.99 -3.29 7.40
C VAL A 437 -18.41 -3.51 6.89
N VAL A 438 -19.09 -2.42 6.53
CA VAL A 438 -20.36 -2.50 5.79
C VAL A 438 -20.01 -2.59 4.31
N SER A 439 -20.50 -3.64 3.66
CA SER A 439 -20.38 -3.87 2.21
C SER A 439 -21.71 -4.35 1.67
N GLY A 440 -21.91 -4.29 0.36
CA GLY A 440 -23.16 -4.75 -0.25
C GLY A 440 -23.27 -4.39 -1.71
N SER A 441 -24.44 -4.68 -2.29
CA SER A 441 -24.72 -4.39 -3.68
C SER A 441 -26.12 -3.80 -3.87
N ILE A 442 -26.28 -3.06 -4.95
CA ILE A 442 -27.56 -2.51 -5.42
C ILE A 442 -27.84 -3.13 -6.77
N LEU A 443 -28.86 -3.97 -6.84
CA LEU A 443 -29.38 -4.46 -8.11
C LEU A 443 -30.54 -3.55 -8.54
N ARG A 444 -30.37 -2.91 -9.69
CA ARG A 444 -31.38 -2.04 -10.30
C ARG A 444 -32.01 -2.72 -11.51
N LEU A 445 -33.31 -2.88 -11.49
CA LEU A 445 -34.11 -3.41 -12.59
C LEU A 445 -35.21 -2.40 -12.88
N ASP A 446 -35.06 -1.60 -13.90
CA ASP A 446 -35.96 -0.47 -14.22
C ASP A 446 -36.17 0.48 -13.04
N ARG A 447 -37.38 0.52 -12.49
CA ARG A 447 -37.75 1.34 -11.31
C ARG A 447 -37.64 0.57 -9.98
N ARG A 448 -37.34 -0.71 -10.00
CA ARG A 448 -37.17 -1.52 -8.79
C ARG A 448 -35.69 -1.55 -8.38
N MET A 449 -35.47 -1.53 -7.10
CA MET A 449 -34.18 -1.55 -6.46
C MET A 449 -34.14 -2.64 -5.39
N HIS A 450 -33.12 -3.49 -5.44
CA HIS A 450 -32.84 -4.48 -4.40
C HIS A 450 -31.47 -4.16 -3.83
N VAL A 451 -31.40 -3.88 -2.54
CA VAL A 451 -30.16 -3.50 -1.82
C VAL A 451 -29.82 -4.63 -0.86
N THR A 452 -28.71 -5.29 -1.12
CA THR A 452 -28.11 -6.27 -0.20
C THR A 452 -27.05 -5.57 0.62
N ALA A 453 -27.07 -5.71 1.93
CA ALA A 453 -26.04 -5.18 2.81
C ALA A 453 -25.56 -6.22 3.79
N THR A 454 -24.26 -6.23 4.03
CA THR A 454 -23.60 -7.13 4.98
C THR A 454 -22.67 -6.35 5.89
N LEU A 455 -22.64 -6.77 7.16
CA LEU A 455 -21.67 -6.29 8.16
C LEU A 455 -20.64 -7.41 8.38
N VAL A 456 -19.42 -7.18 7.97
CA VAL A 456 -18.36 -8.19 7.93
C VAL A 456 -17.29 -7.85 8.96
N ARG A 457 -16.76 -8.86 9.68
CA ARG A 457 -15.62 -8.70 10.60
C ARG A 457 -14.29 -8.80 9.84
N PRO A 458 -13.16 -8.38 10.45
CA PRO A 458 -11.84 -8.51 9.85
C PRO A 458 -11.40 -9.95 9.53
N ASP A 459 -12.06 -10.95 10.09
CA ASP A 459 -11.84 -12.38 9.80
C ASP A 459 -12.71 -12.91 8.66
N ASP A 460 -13.37 -12.03 7.91
CA ASP A 460 -14.32 -12.29 6.84
C ASP A 460 -15.62 -12.96 7.30
N SER A 461 -15.85 -13.09 8.61
CA SER A 461 -17.13 -13.62 9.11
C SER A 461 -18.22 -12.56 9.00
N VAL A 462 -19.38 -12.95 8.47
CA VAL A 462 -20.55 -12.07 8.40
C VAL A 462 -21.20 -11.96 9.77
N ALA A 463 -21.19 -10.76 10.33
CA ALA A 463 -21.85 -10.47 11.60
C ALA A 463 -23.35 -10.25 11.42
N TRP A 464 -23.74 -9.70 10.28
CA TRP A 464 -25.13 -9.42 9.94
C TRP A 464 -25.27 -9.26 8.43
N GLY A 465 -26.47 -9.59 7.89
CA GLY A 465 -26.83 -9.33 6.51
C GLY A 465 -28.33 -9.13 6.40
N ALA A 466 -28.73 -8.27 5.49
CA ALA A 466 -30.14 -8.01 5.20
C ALA A 466 -30.33 -7.56 3.74
N ASP A 467 -31.50 -7.87 3.23
CA ASP A 467 -31.96 -7.49 1.91
C ASP A 467 -33.13 -6.52 2.03
N TYR A 468 -33.09 -5.48 1.19
CA TYR A 468 -34.12 -4.45 1.17
C TYR A 468 -34.63 -4.27 -0.26
N GLU A 469 -35.94 -4.31 -0.43
CA GLU A 469 -36.59 -4.04 -1.70
C GLU A 469 -37.36 -2.73 -1.67
N GLY A 470 -37.39 -2.02 -2.79
CA GLY A 470 -38.11 -0.77 -2.98
C GLY A 470 -38.05 -0.27 -4.41
N SER A 471 -38.54 0.92 -4.65
CA SER A 471 -38.35 1.64 -5.91
C SER A 471 -37.17 2.63 -5.81
N VAL A 472 -36.71 3.14 -6.94
CA VAL A 472 -35.70 4.22 -6.96
C VAL A 472 -36.19 5.45 -6.18
N ASP A 473 -37.50 5.71 -6.19
CA ASP A 473 -38.11 6.81 -5.43
C ASP A 473 -38.06 6.57 -3.90
N ASP A 474 -37.92 5.29 -3.47
CA ASP A 474 -37.82 4.90 -2.06
C ASP A 474 -36.40 4.88 -1.51
N VAL A 475 -35.39 5.33 -2.28
CA VAL A 475 -33.95 5.25 -1.92
C VAL A 475 -33.67 5.76 -0.51
N PHE A 476 -34.29 6.85 -0.09
CA PHE A 476 -34.08 7.44 1.24
C PHE A 476 -34.68 6.61 2.36
N SER A 477 -35.80 5.91 2.09
CA SER A 477 -36.39 4.98 3.04
C SER A 477 -35.53 3.72 3.18
N LEU A 478 -34.93 3.25 2.08
CA LEU A 478 -33.98 2.14 2.07
C LEU A 478 -32.71 2.48 2.85
N GLN A 479 -32.14 3.68 2.65
CA GLN A 479 -30.98 4.17 3.40
C GLN A 479 -31.25 4.21 4.92
N ARG A 480 -32.40 4.74 5.34
CA ARG A 480 -32.79 4.77 6.75
C ARG A 480 -32.90 3.38 7.34
N ARG A 481 -33.60 2.46 6.66
CA ARG A 481 -33.74 1.05 7.10
C ARG A 481 -32.39 0.35 7.20
N LEU A 482 -31.48 0.65 6.28
CA LEU A 482 -30.11 0.14 6.30
C LEU A 482 -29.33 0.66 7.53
N ALA A 483 -29.37 1.96 7.80
CA ALA A 483 -28.72 2.57 8.96
C ALA A 483 -29.27 2.03 10.30
N GLU A 484 -30.57 1.87 10.40
CA GLU A 484 -31.24 1.26 11.56
C GLU A 484 -30.83 -0.22 11.73
N GLY A 485 -30.74 -0.98 10.62
CA GLY A 485 -30.31 -2.39 10.61
C GLY A 485 -28.86 -2.55 11.07
N VAL A 486 -27.94 -1.76 10.55
CA VAL A 486 -26.52 -1.75 10.95
C VAL A 486 -26.39 -1.38 12.44
N SER A 487 -27.09 -0.33 12.88
CA SER A 487 -27.07 0.08 14.30
C SER A 487 -27.59 -1.01 15.22
N ALA A 488 -28.68 -1.68 14.86
CA ALA A 488 -29.24 -2.80 15.63
C ALA A 488 -28.28 -4.00 15.67
N ALA A 489 -27.62 -4.32 14.54
CA ALA A 489 -26.65 -5.42 14.47
C ALA A 489 -25.44 -5.21 15.40
N LEU A 490 -25.08 -3.95 15.64
CA LEU A 490 -24.01 -3.56 16.55
C LEU A 490 -24.45 -3.39 18.01
N ALA A 491 -25.69 -3.74 18.31
CA ALA A 491 -26.32 -3.56 19.64
C ALA A 491 -26.23 -2.11 20.16
N VAL A 492 -26.23 -1.14 19.26
CA VAL A 492 -26.21 0.28 19.62
C VAL A 492 -27.62 0.72 20.04
N ASN A 493 -27.73 1.26 21.25
CA ASN A 493 -28.97 1.82 21.77
C ASN A 493 -29.20 3.23 21.19
N LEU A 494 -29.99 3.32 20.12
CA LEU A 494 -30.35 4.58 19.51
C LEU A 494 -31.26 5.40 20.44
N THR A 495 -30.85 6.62 20.74
CA THR A 495 -31.72 7.59 21.46
C THR A 495 -32.85 8.08 20.57
N PRO A 496 -33.91 8.71 21.13
CA PRO A 496 -34.95 9.36 20.31
C PRO A 496 -34.37 10.43 19.38
N ALA A 497 -33.32 11.14 19.79
CA ALA A 497 -32.62 12.12 18.98
C ALA A 497 -31.88 11.47 17.79
N ASP A 498 -31.21 10.32 18.02
CA ASP A 498 -30.53 9.58 16.95
C ASP A 498 -31.55 9.07 15.92
N ARG A 499 -32.70 8.51 16.37
CA ARG A 499 -33.77 8.09 15.44
C ARG A 499 -34.34 9.26 14.66
N ALA A 500 -34.54 10.42 15.29
CA ALA A 500 -35.04 11.62 14.59
C ALA A 500 -34.04 12.10 13.53
N ARG A 501 -32.72 11.95 13.79
CA ARG A 501 -31.65 12.27 12.82
C ARG A 501 -31.63 11.27 11.66
N LEU A 502 -31.65 9.97 11.95
CA LEU A 502 -31.73 8.92 10.93
C LEU A 502 -33.00 9.07 10.04
N ALA A 503 -34.07 9.63 10.57
CA ALA A 503 -35.28 9.90 9.81
C ALA A 503 -35.19 11.09 8.84
N ARG A 504 -34.15 11.94 8.98
CA ARG A 504 -33.92 13.07 8.07
C ARG A 504 -33.02 12.62 6.90
N PRO A 505 -33.54 12.58 5.66
CA PRO A 505 -32.70 12.31 4.52
C PRO A 505 -31.77 13.52 4.27
N PRO A 506 -30.51 13.30 3.82
CA PRO A 506 -29.57 14.38 3.49
C PRO A 506 -30.04 15.25 2.32
N THR A 507 -30.87 14.68 1.45
CA THR A 507 -31.60 15.36 0.37
C THR A 507 -32.94 14.66 0.13
N THR A 508 -33.91 15.34 -0.44
CA THR A 508 -35.18 14.75 -0.90
C THR A 508 -35.22 14.56 -2.41
N SER A 509 -34.16 14.95 -3.11
CA SER A 509 -34.04 14.89 -4.58
C SER A 509 -33.16 13.71 -5.00
N VAL A 510 -33.74 12.66 -5.57
CA VAL A 510 -33.01 11.52 -6.12
C VAL A 510 -32.02 11.97 -7.20
N SER A 511 -32.40 12.93 -8.03
CA SER A 511 -31.50 13.46 -9.07
C SER A 511 -30.35 14.31 -8.52
N ALA A 512 -30.54 14.96 -7.36
CA ALA A 512 -29.43 15.63 -6.66
C ALA A 512 -28.46 14.60 -6.09
N LEU A 513 -28.98 13.51 -5.50
CA LEU A 513 -28.15 12.41 -4.99
C LEU A 513 -27.34 11.75 -6.11
N ALA A 514 -27.94 11.49 -7.28
CA ALA A 514 -27.23 10.93 -8.44
C ALA A 514 -26.09 11.84 -8.91
N ALA A 515 -26.35 13.13 -9.14
CA ALA A 515 -25.32 14.09 -9.53
C ALA A 515 -24.18 14.22 -8.49
N TYR A 516 -24.50 14.12 -7.21
CA TYR A 516 -23.54 14.07 -6.11
C TYR A 516 -22.69 12.79 -6.18
N SER A 517 -23.31 11.64 -6.41
CA SER A 517 -22.63 10.35 -6.50
C SER A 517 -21.63 10.31 -7.65
N ASP A 518 -22.04 10.82 -8.83
CA ASP A 518 -21.17 10.92 -10.00
C ASP A 518 -19.96 11.83 -9.75
N ALA A 519 -20.20 12.96 -9.09
CA ALA A 519 -19.12 13.86 -8.72
C ALA A 519 -18.15 13.25 -7.69
N GLN A 520 -18.66 12.47 -6.74
CA GLN A 520 -17.84 11.78 -5.75
C GLN A 520 -16.97 10.69 -6.40
N ALA A 521 -17.50 9.97 -7.40
CA ALA A 521 -16.72 9.01 -8.19
C ALA A 521 -15.51 9.68 -8.88
N LEU A 522 -15.71 10.88 -9.42
CA LEU A 522 -14.62 11.66 -10.02
C LEU A 522 -13.58 12.11 -8.99
N LEU A 523 -14.01 12.44 -7.76
CA LEU A 523 -13.12 12.84 -6.67
C LEU A 523 -12.36 11.68 -6.04
N GLU A 524 -12.70 10.44 -6.33
CA GLU A 524 -11.88 9.27 -5.95
C GLU A 524 -10.55 9.21 -6.71
N HIS A 525 -10.52 9.77 -7.91
CA HIS A 525 -9.36 9.79 -8.79
C HIS A 525 -8.96 11.22 -9.16
N PRO A 526 -8.59 12.06 -8.19
CA PRO A 526 -8.25 13.46 -8.43
C PRO A 526 -6.99 13.63 -9.29
N GLU A 527 -6.12 12.61 -9.33
CA GLU A 527 -4.90 12.58 -10.16
C GLU A 527 -5.19 12.50 -11.66
N VAL A 528 -6.40 12.13 -12.05
CA VAL A 528 -6.81 12.10 -13.46
C VAL A 528 -7.19 13.52 -13.89
N ALA A 529 -6.48 14.02 -14.90
CA ALA A 529 -6.68 15.39 -15.38
C ALA A 529 -8.14 15.71 -15.73
N GLY A 530 -8.66 16.79 -15.16
CA GLY A 530 -10.02 17.28 -15.38
C GLY A 530 -11.09 16.64 -14.48
N ASN A 531 -10.77 15.61 -13.69
CA ASN A 531 -11.76 14.99 -12.81
C ASN A 531 -12.26 15.97 -11.74
N VAL A 532 -11.35 16.72 -11.11
CA VAL A 532 -11.73 17.73 -10.09
C VAL A 532 -12.67 18.79 -10.67
N THR A 533 -12.38 19.28 -11.87
CA THR A 533 -13.22 20.28 -12.54
C THR A 533 -14.61 19.72 -12.86
N ARG A 534 -14.70 18.53 -13.43
CA ARG A 534 -15.98 17.86 -13.71
C ARG A 534 -16.77 17.55 -12.44
N ALA A 535 -16.07 17.19 -11.36
CA ALA A 535 -16.69 16.98 -10.06
C ALA A 535 -17.32 18.28 -9.51
N ILE A 536 -16.63 19.41 -9.64
CA ILE A 536 -17.17 20.72 -9.27
C ILE A 536 -18.46 21.02 -10.06
N GLU A 537 -18.47 20.78 -11.36
CA GLU A 537 -19.66 20.96 -12.22
C GLU A 537 -20.81 20.03 -11.79
N GLY A 538 -20.53 18.75 -11.51
CA GLY A 538 -21.51 17.79 -10.99
C GLY A 538 -22.09 18.19 -9.65
N LEU A 539 -21.26 18.71 -8.72
CA LEU A 539 -21.70 19.19 -7.41
C LEU A 539 -22.56 20.45 -7.55
N HIS A 540 -22.23 21.38 -8.45
CA HIS A 540 -23.11 22.51 -8.75
C HIS A 540 -24.46 22.04 -9.29
N LEU A 541 -24.49 21.02 -10.16
CA LEU A 541 -25.73 20.44 -10.66
C LEU A 541 -26.57 19.82 -9.53
N ALA A 542 -25.93 19.13 -8.58
CA ALA A 542 -26.59 18.60 -7.39
C ALA A 542 -27.23 19.73 -6.56
N LEU A 543 -26.50 20.84 -6.36
CA LEU A 543 -26.97 22.00 -5.59
C LEU A 543 -28.03 22.83 -6.32
N ILE A 544 -28.04 22.85 -7.65
CA ILE A 544 -29.16 23.42 -8.44
C ILE A 544 -30.45 22.62 -8.20
N ARG A 545 -30.36 21.30 -8.06
CA ARG A 545 -31.50 20.40 -7.83
C ARG A 545 -31.99 20.39 -6.39
N ASP A 546 -31.05 20.55 -5.43
CA ASP A 546 -31.32 20.74 -4.00
C ASP A 546 -30.29 21.66 -3.36
N PRO A 547 -30.60 22.95 -3.24
CA PRO A 547 -29.71 23.94 -2.61
C PRO A 547 -29.43 23.70 -1.12
N LYS A 548 -30.22 22.83 -0.46
CA LYS A 548 -30.06 22.49 0.96
C LYS A 548 -29.28 21.18 1.19
N PHE A 549 -28.71 20.60 0.17
CA PHE A 549 -27.96 19.36 0.25
C PHE A 549 -26.59 19.60 0.93
N ALA A 550 -26.52 19.48 2.26
CA ALA A 550 -25.32 19.78 3.06
C ALA A 550 -24.08 18.99 2.62
N LEU A 551 -24.23 17.68 2.33
CA LEU A 551 -23.11 16.85 1.87
C LEU A 551 -22.55 17.31 0.51
N ALA A 552 -23.40 17.83 -0.39
CA ALA A 552 -22.92 18.36 -1.67
C ALA A 552 -22.13 19.66 -1.46
N HIS A 553 -22.54 20.54 -0.55
CA HIS A 553 -21.74 21.72 -0.16
C HIS A 553 -20.39 21.31 0.46
N ALA A 554 -20.36 20.33 1.36
CA ALA A 554 -19.13 19.84 1.96
C ALA A 554 -18.19 19.23 0.93
N ALA A 555 -18.72 18.43 -0.01
CA ALA A 555 -17.95 17.86 -1.12
C ALA A 555 -17.39 18.94 -2.06
N LEU A 556 -18.20 19.96 -2.36
CA LEU A 556 -17.77 21.11 -3.17
C LEU A 556 -16.62 21.87 -2.50
N GLY A 557 -16.68 22.03 -1.18
CA GLY A 557 -15.58 22.62 -0.41
C GLY A 557 -14.29 21.80 -0.53
N ARG A 558 -14.37 20.45 -0.44
CA ARG A 558 -13.21 19.58 -0.64
C ARG A 558 -12.67 19.63 -2.08
N ALA A 559 -13.54 19.68 -3.09
CA ALA A 559 -13.16 19.82 -4.49
C ALA A 559 -12.43 21.13 -4.77
N TYR A 560 -12.92 22.25 -4.22
CA TYR A 560 -12.24 23.56 -4.31
C TYR A 560 -10.88 23.55 -3.60
N TRP A 561 -10.76 22.88 -2.45
CA TRP A 561 -9.49 22.71 -1.77
C TRP A 561 -8.49 21.91 -2.61
N GLN A 562 -8.94 20.83 -3.24
CA GLN A 562 -8.13 20.05 -4.17
C GLN A 562 -7.65 20.90 -5.35
N GLN A 563 -8.54 21.71 -5.93
CA GLN A 563 -8.20 22.63 -7.02
C GLN A 563 -7.17 23.68 -6.57
N TYR A 564 -7.24 24.15 -5.32
CA TYR A 564 -6.19 25.02 -4.74
C TYR A 564 -4.85 24.30 -4.64
N LEU A 565 -4.85 23.03 -4.21
CA LEU A 565 -3.60 22.25 -4.11
C LEU A 565 -2.93 22.08 -5.47
N GLU A 566 -3.69 21.98 -6.55
CA GLU A 566 -3.16 21.87 -7.92
C GLU A 566 -2.70 23.22 -8.48
N THR A 567 -3.53 24.25 -8.37
CA THR A 567 -3.31 25.53 -9.07
C THR A 567 -2.57 26.58 -8.23
N LYS A 568 -2.60 26.45 -6.89
CA LYS A 568 -2.14 27.42 -5.92
C LYS A 568 -2.84 28.80 -6.01
N ASP A 569 -3.99 28.87 -6.71
CA ASP A 569 -4.78 30.11 -6.81
C ASP A 569 -5.58 30.33 -5.51
N PRO A 570 -5.33 31.42 -4.75
CA PRO A 570 -6.00 31.71 -3.47
C PRO A 570 -7.53 31.87 -3.58
N SER A 571 -8.07 32.13 -4.77
CA SER A 571 -9.52 32.27 -4.96
C SER A 571 -10.28 30.99 -4.57
N TRP A 572 -9.68 29.83 -4.80
CA TRP A 572 -10.25 28.53 -4.44
C TRP A 572 -10.36 28.32 -2.93
N VAL A 573 -9.45 28.91 -2.14
CA VAL A 573 -9.52 28.85 -0.67
C VAL A 573 -10.78 29.51 -0.15
N ARG A 574 -11.14 30.68 -0.70
CA ARG A 574 -12.36 31.38 -0.33
C ARG A 574 -13.60 30.55 -0.69
N LEU A 575 -13.68 30.06 -1.94
CA LEU A 575 -14.79 29.23 -2.40
C LEU A 575 -14.94 27.96 -1.55
N SER A 576 -13.82 27.31 -1.20
CA SER A 576 -13.80 26.15 -0.30
C SER A 576 -14.36 26.51 1.09
N THR A 577 -13.92 27.63 1.67
CA THR A 577 -14.38 28.08 2.99
C THR A 577 -15.89 28.40 2.97
N ASP A 578 -16.34 29.11 1.96
CA ASP A 578 -17.75 29.47 1.79
C ASP A 578 -18.64 28.21 1.69
N ALA A 579 -18.24 27.24 0.86
CA ALA A 579 -18.99 26.00 0.66
C ALA A 579 -19.05 25.15 1.94
N VAL A 580 -17.92 24.96 2.66
CA VAL A 580 -17.89 24.19 3.91
C VAL A 580 -18.70 24.92 5.01
N THR A 581 -18.63 26.24 5.06
CA THR A 581 -19.42 27.04 6.02
C THR A 581 -20.91 26.89 5.77
N GLU A 582 -21.33 26.89 4.49
CA GLU A 582 -22.75 26.70 4.14
C GLU A 582 -23.19 25.25 4.48
N ALA A 583 -22.34 24.25 4.26
CA ALA A 583 -22.60 22.87 4.68
C ALA A 583 -22.88 22.77 6.19
N LEU A 584 -22.05 23.44 7.01
CA LEU A 584 -22.22 23.49 8.46
C LEU A 584 -23.44 24.30 8.91
N ARG A 585 -23.83 25.33 8.14
CA ARG A 585 -25.07 26.10 8.42
C ARG A 585 -26.30 25.20 8.21
N LEU A 586 -26.24 24.30 7.21
CA LEU A 586 -27.33 23.38 6.88
C LEU A 586 -27.37 22.18 7.82
N ASP A 587 -26.20 21.61 8.17
CA ASP A 587 -26.05 20.55 9.17
C ASP A 587 -24.93 20.89 10.17
N PRO A 588 -25.25 21.62 11.25
CA PRO A 588 -24.28 22.00 12.27
C PRO A 588 -23.71 20.83 13.07
N ALA A 589 -24.32 19.66 13.00
CA ALA A 589 -23.95 18.50 13.79
C ALA A 589 -23.02 17.52 13.05
N ASP A 590 -22.73 17.76 11.75
CA ASP A 590 -21.86 16.86 10.99
C ASP A 590 -20.39 17.03 11.38
N PRO A 591 -19.78 16.00 12.05
CA PRO A 591 -18.40 16.08 12.49
C PRO A 591 -17.42 16.04 11.30
N GLY A 592 -17.77 15.34 10.23
CA GLY A 592 -16.91 15.22 9.04
C GLY A 592 -16.69 16.58 8.35
N THR A 593 -17.75 17.38 8.23
CA THR A 593 -17.67 18.74 7.69
C THR A 593 -16.86 19.67 8.60
N ARG A 594 -16.99 19.56 9.94
CA ARG A 594 -16.13 20.33 10.86
C ARG A 594 -14.65 19.95 10.77
N LEU A 595 -14.35 18.67 10.67
CA LEU A 595 -12.96 18.19 10.44
C LEU A 595 -12.39 18.74 9.13
N ALA A 596 -13.19 18.78 8.07
CA ALA A 596 -12.78 19.38 6.78
C ALA A 596 -12.50 20.89 6.92
N LEU A 597 -13.32 21.61 7.71
CA LEU A 597 -13.09 23.04 7.99
C LEU A 597 -11.82 23.24 8.81
N ALA A 598 -11.58 22.41 9.83
CA ALA A 598 -10.37 22.47 10.62
C ALA A 598 -9.11 22.23 9.77
N ASN A 599 -9.13 21.25 8.87
CA ASN A 599 -8.05 21.01 7.90
C ASN A 599 -7.80 22.23 7.00
N LEU A 600 -8.86 22.84 6.48
CA LEU A 600 -8.78 24.04 5.65
C LEU A 600 -8.15 25.22 6.42
N TYR A 601 -8.59 25.44 7.66
CA TYR A 601 -8.02 26.48 8.51
C TYR A 601 -6.56 26.22 8.84
N SER A 602 -6.19 24.97 9.16
CA SER A 602 -4.81 24.57 9.42
C SER A 602 -3.93 24.80 8.18
N GLY A 603 -4.37 24.33 7.00
CA GLY A 603 -3.64 24.48 5.74
C GLY A 603 -3.50 25.93 5.24
N THR A 604 -4.32 26.85 5.75
CA THR A 604 -4.25 28.29 5.45
C THR A 604 -3.62 29.11 6.57
N GLY A 605 -2.99 28.47 7.57
CA GLY A 605 -2.34 29.15 8.69
C GLY A 605 -3.28 29.70 9.78
N ARG A 606 -4.60 29.47 9.65
CA ARG A 606 -5.61 29.90 10.64
C ARG A 606 -5.73 28.88 11.76
N THR A 607 -4.60 28.52 12.36
CA THR A 607 -4.47 27.37 13.27
C THR A 607 -5.33 27.51 14.55
N ASP A 608 -5.61 28.73 15.04
CA ASP A 608 -6.48 28.90 16.21
C ASP A 608 -7.94 28.56 15.87
N ALA A 609 -8.43 29.00 14.71
CA ALA A 609 -9.76 28.66 14.23
C ALA A 609 -9.89 27.13 13.97
N ALA A 610 -8.81 26.48 13.49
CA ALA A 610 -8.79 25.03 13.35
C ALA A 610 -8.94 24.32 14.71
N VAL A 611 -8.21 24.77 15.74
CA VAL A 611 -8.31 24.23 17.11
C VAL A 611 -9.71 24.39 17.68
N GLU A 612 -10.37 25.54 17.47
CA GLU A 612 -11.75 25.72 17.92
C GLU A 612 -12.73 24.74 17.29
N GLU A 613 -12.63 24.50 15.97
CA GLU A 613 -13.51 23.53 15.29
C GLU A 613 -13.23 22.10 15.76
N LEU A 614 -11.96 21.74 16.01
CA LEU A 614 -11.60 20.43 16.57
C LEU A 614 -12.15 20.25 18.00
N HIS A 615 -12.10 21.27 18.84
CA HIS A 615 -12.73 21.20 20.17
C HIS A 615 -14.24 21.01 20.08
N ARG A 616 -14.93 21.68 19.15
CA ARG A 616 -16.37 21.47 18.93
C ARG A 616 -16.69 20.03 18.48
N VAL A 617 -15.81 19.42 17.68
CA VAL A 617 -15.94 17.99 17.34
C VAL A 617 -15.76 17.13 18.59
N LEU A 618 -14.76 17.41 19.41
CA LEU A 618 -14.44 16.62 20.61
C LEU A 618 -15.47 16.80 21.74
N GLU A 619 -16.13 17.96 21.83
CA GLU A 619 -17.27 18.17 22.72
C GLU A 619 -18.45 17.28 22.35
N ALA A 620 -18.72 17.12 21.04
CA ALA A 620 -19.80 16.28 20.55
C ALA A 620 -19.43 14.80 20.51
N GLN A 621 -18.17 14.49 20.21
CA GLN A 621 -17.61 13.15 20.03
C GLN A 621 -16.23 13.05 20.68
N PRO A 622 -16.15 12.82 22.00
CA PRO A 622 -14.86 12.70 22.72
C PRO A 622 -13.99 11.54 22.24
N SER A 623 -14.56 10.57 21.52
CA SER A 623 -13.87 9.40 20.97
C SER A 623 -13.50 9.57 19.48
N ASN A 624 -13.53 10.78 18.94
CA ASN A 624 -13.16 11.01 17.55
C ASN A 624 -11.63 11.06 17.39
N ASP A 625 -11.04 9.96 16.93
CA ASP A 625 -9.59 9.83 16.80
C ASP A 625 -9.01 10.76 15.76
N ASP A 626 -9.75 11.07 14.67
CA ASP A 626 -9.31 12.03 13.65
C ASP A 626 -9.19 13.45 14.21
N ALA A 627 -10.11 13.86 15.10
CA ALA A 627 -10.03 15.16 15.75
C ALA A 627 -8.81 15.24 16.69
N HIS A 628 -8.58 14.22 17.52
CA HIS A 628 -7.39 14.13 18.38
C HIS A 628 -6.10 14.15 17.55
N ARG A 629 -6.05 13.41 16.45
CA ARG A 629 -4.90 13.37 15.56
C ARG A 629 -4.60 14.73 14.92
N GLN A 630 -5.62 15.41 14.36
CA GLN A 630 -5.45 16.74 13.78
C GLN A 630 -5.04 17.79 14.82
N LEU A 631 -5.60 17.70 16.03
CA LEU A 631 -5.22 18.58 17.14
C LEU A 631 -3.75 18.34 17.54
N GLY A 632 -3.36 17.09 17.65
CA GLY A 632 -1.97 16.71 17.89
C GLY A 632 -1.00 17.22 16.84
N ASP A 633 -1.36 17.12 15.54
CA ASP A 633 -0.55 17.64 14.44
C ASP A 633 -0.39 19.18 14.52
N ILE A 634 -1.45 19.91 14.84
CA ILE A 634 -1.40 21.37 15.01
C ILE A 634 -0.53 21.77 16.21
N LEU A 635 -0.66 21.05 17.33
CA LEU A 635 0.14 21.29 18.54
C LEU A 635 1.62 20.99 18.28
N ALA A 636 1.93 19.92 17.56
CA ALA A 636 3.30 19.58 17.13
C ALA A 636 3.90 20.68 16.25
N GLY A 637 3.14 21.19 15.28
CA GLY A 637 3.56 22.34 14.44
C GLY A 637 3.84 23.62 15.24
N ARG A 638 3.30 23.74 16.44
CA ARG A 638 3.57 24.83 17.41
C ARG A 638 4.64 24.48 18.44
N SER A 639 5.34 23.35 18.28
CA SER A 639 6.32 22.81 19.23
C SER A 639 5.79 22.58 20.66
N ARG A 640 4.46 22.41 20.80
CA ARG A 640 3.81 22.02 22.05
C ARG A 640 3.82 20.50 22.21
N TRP A 641 5.04 19.94 22.31
CA TRP A 641 5.32 18.52 22.15
C TRP A 641 4.54 17.62 23.11
N GLU A 642 4.50 17.95 24.42
CA GLU A 642 3.84 17.11 25.42
C GLU A 642 2.32 17.02 25.18
N GLU A 643 1.70 18.12 24.82
CA GLU A 643 0.27 18.16 24.53
C GLU A 643 -0.03 17.43 23.22
N ALA A 644 0.81 17.64 22.19
CA ALA A 644 0.69 16.93 20.93
C ALA A 644 0.78 15.41 21.12
N ILE A 645 1.74 14.95 21.90
CA ILE A 645 1.94 13.53 22.21
C ILE A 645 0.73 12.99 23.00
N ALA A 646 0.16 13.76 23.94
CA ALA A 646 -1.03 13.35 24.67
C ALA A 646 -2.24 13.13 23.76
N GLU A 647 -2.52 14.09 22.87
CA GLU A 647 -3.61 13.98 21.90
C GLU A 647 -3.40 12.80 20.92
N LEU A 648 -2.18 12.63 20.40
CA LEU A 648 -1.85 11.54 19.48
C LEU A 648 -1.87 10.16 20.18
N ARG A 649 -1.52 10.06 21.46
CA ARG A 649 -1.71 8.84 22.24
C ARG A 649 -3.18 8.51 22.40
N THR A 650 -4.02 9.51 22.70
CA THR A 650 -5.47 9.33 22.75
C THR A 650 -6.00 8.81 21.40
N ALA A 651 -5.56 9.38 20.27
CA ALA A 651 -5.93 8.89 18.94
C ALA A 651 -5.50 7.43 18.72
N VAL A 652 -4.30 7.04 19.16
CA VAL A 652 -3.80 5.65 19.08
C VAL A 652 -4.60 4.71 20.00
N ASP A 653 -4.97 5.17 21.20
CA ASP A 653 -5.75 4.35 22.14
C ASP A 653 -7.18 4.12 21.63
N LEU A 654 -7.77 5.11 20.97
CA LEU A 654 -9.09 5.01 20.35
C LEU A 654 -9.08 4.08 19.13
N ARG A 655 -8.04 4.15 18.30
CA ARG A 655 -7.87 3.27 17.11
C ARG A 655 -6.47 2.66 17.05
N PRO A 656 -6.21 1.62 17.87
CA PRO A 656 -4.86 1.08 18.08
C PRO A 656 -4.27 0.36 16.86
N LYS A 657 -5.07 0.01 15.85
CA LYS A 657 -4.65 -0.66 14.61
C LYS A 657 -4.56 0.31 13.42
N TYR A 658 -4.91 1.56 13.58
CA TYR A 658 -4.85 2.53 12.52
C TYR A 658 -3.43 3.08 12.35
N GLY A 659 -2.78 2.69 11.25
CA GLY A 659 -1.37 2.99 11.01
C GLY A 659 -1.05 4.48 10.97
N GLU A 660 -1.98 5.34 10.51
CA GLU A 660 -1.75 6.79 10.44
C GLU A 660 -1.60 7.41 11.85
N ASN A 661 -2.42 7.00 12.83
CA ASN A 661 -2.29 7.48 14.20
C ASN A 661 -0.92 7.13 14.80
N LEU A 662 -0.47 5.87 14.60
CA LEU A 662 0.88 5.43 15.00
C LEU A 662 1.97 6.22 14.27
N SER A 663 1.79 6.45 12.97
CA SER A 663 2.74 7.20 12.15
C SER A 663 2.92 8.63 12.67
N ARG A 664 1.81 9.34 12.99
CA ARG A 664 1.83 10.71 13.52
C ARG A 664 2.44 10.77 14.92
N LEU A 665 2.07 9.84 15.80
CA LEU A 665 2.67 9.74 17.13
C LEU A 665 4.19 9.51 17.04
N GLY A 666 4.62 8.56 16.20
CA GLY A 666 6.04 8.27 16.00
C GLY A 666 6.81 9.49 15.49
N LEU A 667 6.28 10.22 14.50
CA LEU A 667 6.89 11.45 13.97
C LEU A 667 7.01 12.55 15.04
N THR A 668 5.98 12.74 15.85
CA THR A 668 5.99 13.76 16.90
C THR A 668 6.98 13.40 18.01
N LEU A 669 7.07 12.12 18.39
CA LEU A 669 8.06 11.61 19.32
C LEU A 669 9.50 11.79 18.80
N ASP A 670 9.72 11.48 17.51
CA ASP A 670 11.02 11.66 16.85
C ASP A 670 11.43 13.15 16.80
N ALA A 671 10.52 14.02 16.37
CA ALA A 671 10.73 15.47 16.32
C ALA A 671 10.97 16.09 17.72
N SER A 672 10.40 15.52 18.76
CA SER A 672 10.64 15.94 20.16
C SER A 672 11.91 15.35 20.79
N GLY A 673 12.69 14.54 20.04
CA GLY A 673 13.89 13.88 20.53
C GLY A 673 13.65 12.61 21.37
N ARG A 674 12.41 12.11 21.44
CA ARG A 674 12.04 10.90 22.21
C ARG A 674 12.21 9.64 21.36
N TYR A 675 13.41 9.45 20.81
CA TYR A 675 13.73 8.44 19.80
C TYR A 675 13.41 7.00 20.21
N ALA A 676 13.65 6.64 21.47
CA ALA A 676 13.34 5.29 21.96
C ALA A 676 11.84 4.98 21.93
N GLU A 677 11.00 5.97 22.28
CA GLU A 677 9.55 5.83 22.19
C GLU A 677 9.07 5.84 20.74
N ALA A 678 9.65 6.69 19.90
CA ALA A 678 9.39 6.70 18.47
C ALA A 678 9.69 5.33 17.84
N ALA A 679 10.85 4.73 18.15
CA ALA A 679 11.21 3.39 17.69
C ALA A 679 10.21 2.32 18.13
N ALA A 680 9.72 2.39 19.39
CA ALA A 680 8.71 1.46 19.88
C ALA A 680 7.38 1.58 19.11
N VAL A 681 6.95 2.81 18.81
CA VAL A 681 5.74 3.08 18.01
C VAL A 681 5.92 2.64 16.57
N TYR A 682 7.08 2.91 15.95
CA TYR A 682 7.34 2.49 14.58
C TYR A 682 7.49 0.96 14.44
N LYS A 683 8.04 0.26 15.46
CA LYS A 683 8.01 -1.22 15.49
C LYS A 683 6.58 -1.74 15.40
N ARG A 684 5.67 -1.19 16.22
CA ARG A 684 4.26 -1.56 16.19
C ARG A 684 3.63 -1.26 14.82
N LEU A 685 4.00 -0.14 14.19
CA LEU A 685 3.54 0.20 12.84
C LEU A 685 4.04 -0.81 11.80
N VAL A 686 5.32 -1.24 11.88
CA VAL A 686 5.89 -2.27 11.01
C VAL A 686 5.23 -3.63 11.23
N GLU A 687 4.89 -3.99 12.47
CA GLU A 687 4.14 -5.22 12.77
C GLU A 687 2.74 -5.21 12.14
N LEU A 688 2.07 -4.05 12.16
CA LEU A 688 0.77 -3.87 11.53
C LEU A 688 0.85 -3.81 10.00
N GLN A 689 1.89 -3.22 9.47
CA GLN A 689 2.07 -2.98 8.03
C GLN A 689 3.46 -3.44 7.57
N PRO A 690 3.75 -4.75 7.55
CA PRO A 690 5.09 -5.26 7.25
C PRO A 690 5.57 -4.96 5.82
N GLY A 691 4.65 -4.68 4.90
CA GLY A 691 4.94 -4.25 3.52
C GLY A 691 5.08 -2.75 3.32
N ASN A 692 5.09 -1.94 4.39
CA ASN A 692 5.19 -0.48 4.28
C ASN A 692 6.66 -0.02 4.37
N PRO A 693 7.31 0.37 3.25
CA PRO A 693 8.70 0.77 3.26
C PRO A 693 8.95 2.06 4.06
N ARG A 694 7.96 2.97 4.12
CA ARG A 694 8.07 4.21 4.91
C ARG A 694 8.10 3.94 6.40
N ALA A 695 7.34 2.96 6.89
CA ALA A 695 7.37 2.56 8.30
C ALA A 695 8.75 2.02 8.70
N LEU A 696 9.36 1.18 7.85
CA LEU A 696 10.72 0.67 8.04
C LEU A 696 11.76 1.80 7.97
N GLN A 697 11.65 2.70 7.00
CA GLN A 697 12.55 3.84 6.86
C GLN A 697 12.53 4.73 8.11
N ARG A 698 11.35 5.04 8.68
CA ARG A 698 11.22 5.81 9.92
C ARG A 698 11.79 5.08 11.14
N LEU A 699 11.57 3.76 11.21
CA LEU A 699 12.16 2.93 12.26
C LEU A 699 13.70 2.93 12.18
N GLY A 700 14.24 2.82 10.96
CA GLY A 700 15.69 2.93 10.72
C GLY A 700 16.26 4.27 11.16
N SER A 701 15.57 5.38 10.84
CA SER A 701 15.98 6.71 11.28
C SER A 701 15.94 6.87 12.82
N ALA A 702 14.93 6.32 13.47
CA ALA A 702 14.86 6.33 14.94
C ALA A 702 16.03 5.56 15.57
N TYR A 703 16.43 4.41 15.00
CA TYR A 703 17.61 3.66 15.43
C TYR A 703 18.91 4.44 15.20
N GLU A 704 19.04 5.12 14.06
CA GLU A 704 20.19 6.00 13.76
C GLU A 704 20.32 7.11 14.82
N HIS A 705 19.20 7.79 15.12
CA HIS A 705 19.19 8.83 16.17
C HIS A 705 19.55 8.30 17.56
N MET A 706 19.31 7.01 17.82
CA MET A 706 19.74 6.32 19.07
C MET A 706 21.19 5.85 19.01
N GLY A 707 21.91 6.04 17.91
CA GLY A 707 23.25 5.50 17.70
C GLY A 707 23.31 3.99 17.52
N GLN A 708 22.16 3.36 17.18
CA GLN A 708 22.06 1.92 16.96
C GLN A 708 22.22 1.61 15.46
N ASP A 709 23.39 1.99 14.94
CA ASP A 709 23.69 2.02 13.50
C ASP A 709 23.47 0.66 12.80
N ASP A 710 23.82 -0.48 13.45
CA ASP A 710 23.65 -1.79 12.83
C ASP A 710 22.17 -2.14 12.63
N LEU A 711 21.32 -1.81 13.62
CA LEU A 711 19.87 -1.97 13.49
C LEU A 711 19.27 -1.00 12.46
N ALA A 712 19.82 0.21 12.36
CA ALA A 712 19.42 1.19 11.36
C ALA A 712 19.73 0.68 9.95
N LEU A 713 20.95 0.21 9.70
CA LEU A 713 21.37 -0.34 8.41
C LEU A 713 20.56 -1.58 8.00
N GLU A 714 20.32 -2.52 8.93
CA GLU A 714 19.45 -3.66 8.68
C GLU A 714 18.04 -3.22 8.29
N THR A 715 17.48 -2.26 9.04
CA THR A 715 16.11 -1.79 8.84
C THR A 715 15.96 -1.01 7.53
N PHE A 716 16.92 -0.16 7.17
CA PHE A 716 16.94 0.50 5.87
C PHE A 716 17.11 -0.50 4.72
N GLY A 717 17.94 -1.53 4.90
CA GLY A 717 18.06 -2.62 3.91
C GLY A 717 16.74 -3.33 3.66
N ARG A 718 15.96 -3.59 4.71
CA ARG A 718 14.61 -4.15 4.61
C ARG A 718 13.64 -3.18 3.90
N ALA A 719 13.73 -1.87 4.16
CA ALA A 719 12.92 -0.87 3.48
C ALA A 719 13.22 -0.84 1.97
N LEU A 720 14.50 -0.85 1.60
CA LEU A 720 14.96 -0.85 0.21
C LEU A 720 14.62 -2.13 -0.55
N ALA A 721 14.52 -3.26 0.15
CA ALA A 721 14.05 -4.52 -0.44
C ALA A 721 12.56 -4.46 -0.86
N LEU A 722 11.77 -3.57 -0.25
CA LEU A 722 10.37 -3.34 -0.61
C LEU A 722 10.22 -2.30 -1.73
N ALA A 723 10.93 -1.19 -1.61
CA ALA A 723 10.91 -0.12 -2.61
C ALA A 723 12.20 0.71 -2.56
N PRO A 724 12.76 1.11 -3.70
CA PRO A 724 13.87 2.06 -3.75
C PRO A 724 13.47 3.40 -3.13
N ASP A 725 14.32 3.92 -2.22
CA ASP A 725 14.07 5.19 -1.51
C ASP A 725 15.37 5.98 -1.36
N SER A 726 15.38 7.22 -1.86
CA SER A 726 16.56 8.09 -1.82
C SER A 726 16.96 8.44 -0.38
N LYS A 727 16.00 8.60 0.53
CA LYS A 727 16.29 8.95 1.93
C LYS A 727 16.94 7.76 2.65
N ALA A 728 16.47 6.54 2.41
CA ALA A 728 17.06 5.33 2.99
C ALA A 728 18.51 5.15 2.51
N PHE A 729 18.77 5.31 1.21
CA PHE A 729 20.14 5.29 0.70
C PHE A 729 21.02 6.41 1.27
N THR A 730 20.47 7.62 1.42
CA THR A 730 21.19 8.75 2.02
C THR A 730 21.56 8.47 3.48
N ASN A 731 20.67 7.91 4.27
CA ASN A 731 20.93 7.57 5.68
C ASN A 731 21.96 6.44 5.80
N ILE A 732 21.86 5.40 4.95
CA ILE A 732 22.90 4.35 4.87
C ILE A 732 24.26 5.00 4.56
N GLY A 733 24.33 5.84 3.52
CA GLY A 733 25.54 6.54 3.15
C GLY A 733 26.11 7.40 4.29
N THR A 734 25.26 8.06 5.08
CA THR A 734 25.67 8.88 6.23
C THR A 734 26.26 8.01 7.34
N ILE A 735 25.64 6.88 7.68
CA ILE A 735 26.13 5.94 8.67
C ILE A 735 27.47 5.34 8.23
N GLU A 736 27.56 4.89 6.97
CA GLU A 736 28.80 4.31 6.43
C GLU A 736 29.94 5.32 6.36
N PHE A 737 29.62 6.58 6.02
CA PHE A 737 30.58 7.67 6.04
C PHE A 737 31.11 7.95 7.46
N ALA A 738 30.23 8.00 8.45
CA ALA A 738 30.61 8.19 9.86
C ALA A 738 31.49 7.06 10.40
N ARG A 739 31.32 5.83 9.87
CA ARG A 739 32.13 4.64 10.19
C ARG A 739 33.48 4.59 9.44
N GLY A 740 33.76 5.58 8.60
CA GLY A 740 34.95 5.63 7.76
C GLY A 740 34.91 4.69 6.55
N ARG A 741 33.78 4.06 6.26
CA ARG A 741 33.56 3.19 5.09
C ARG A 741 33.15 4.04 3.89
N HIS A 742 34.09 4.87 3.41
CA HIS A 742 33.80 5.90 2.42
C HIS A 742 33.43 5.37 1.03
N ALA A 743 33.85 4.15 0.69
CA ALA A 743 33.49 3.50 -0.58
C ALA A 743 32.02 3.06 -0.58
N GLU A 744 31.57 2.44 0.51
CA GLU A 744 30.18 2.03 0.73
C GLU A 744 29.27 3.27 0.83
N ALA A 745 29.72 4.33 1.52
CA ALA A 745 29.01 5.60 1.58
C ALA A 745 28.82 6.20 0.18
N ALA A 746 29.89 6.25 -0.63
CA ALA A 746 29.81 6.76 -2.01
C ALA A 746 28.85 5.92 -2.88
N ALA A 747 28.85 4.60 -2.71
CA ALA A 747 27.92 3.72 -3.43
C ALA A 747 26.47 4.02 -3.05
N ALA A 748 26.15 4.15 -1.75
CA ALA A 748 24.82 4.49 -1.27
C ALA A 748 24.36 5.88 -1.75
N PHE A 749 25.21 6.90 -1.64
CA PHE A 749 24.88 8.24 -2.14
C PHE A 749 24.73 8.27 -3.67
N ALA A 750 25.45 7.42 -4.41
CA ALA A 750 25.27 7.31 -5.86
C ALA A 750 23.90 6.73 -6.23
N GLU A 751 23.38 5.74 -5.49
CA GLU A 751 22.03 5.24 -5.68
C GLU A 751 20.98 6.31 -5.29
N ALA A 752 21.18 7.02 -4.19
CA ALA A 752 20.32 8.16 -3.83
C ALA A 752 20.29 9.23 -4.95
N ALA A 753 21.43 9.54 -5.55
CA ALA A 753 21.55 10.53 -6.64
C ALA A 753 20.85 10.08 -7.94
N LYS A 754 20.74 8.77 -8.20
CA LYS A 754 19.95 8.26 -9.34
C LYS A 754 18.44 8.49 -9.13
N LEU A 755 17.98 8.33 -7.89
CA LEU A 755 16.56 8.51 -7.53
C LEU A 755 16.19 10.00 -7.43
N GLU A 756 17.09 10.82 -6.90
CA GLU A 756 16.91 12.26 -6.76
C GLU A 756 18.06 13.04 -7.43
N PRO A 757 18.15 13.07 -8.75
CA PRO A 757 19.29 13.69 -9.46
C PRO A 757 19.40 15.20 -9.24
N ARG A 758 18.32 15.86 -8.80
CA ARG A 758 18.28 17.31 -8.54
C ARG A 758 18.48 17.68 -7.07
N ASN A 759 18.87 16.74 -6.21
CA ASN A 759 19.13 17.01 -4.79
C ASN A 759 20.59 17.42 -4.56
N PRO A 760 20.88 18.69 -4.24
CA PRO A 760 22.26 19.17 -4.05
C PRO A 760 22.94 18.57 -2.82
N ILE A 761 22.18 18.14 -1.80
CA ILE A 761 22.72 17.55 -0.57
C ILE A 761 23.33 16.18 -0.87
N VAL A 762 22.65 15.36 -1.64
CA VAL A 762 23.16 14.04 -2.04
C VAL A 762 24.45 14.17 -2.85
N GLN A 763 24.50 15.13 -3.78
CA GLN A 763 25.71 15.42 -4.57
C GLN A 763 26.87 15.88 -3.70
N ARG A 764 26.63 16.71 -2.69
CA ARG A 764 27.64 17.13 -1.72
C ARG A 764 28.15 15.93 -0.90
N ASN A 765 27.28 15.09 -0.39
CA ASN A 765 27.65 13.91 0.39
C ASN A 765 28.50 12.93 -0.45
N LEU A 766 28.15 12.78 -1.72
CA LEU A 766 28.93 11.99 -2.67
C LEU A 766 30.32 12.60 -2.87
N GLY A 767 30.41 13.92 -3.01
CA GLY A 767 31.66 14.66 -3.10
C GLY A 767 32.51 14.47 -1.86
N ASP A 768 31.96 14.57 -0.66
CA ASP A 768 32.68 14.35 0.60
C ASP A 768 33.25 12.93 0.67
N SER A 769 32.45 11.93 0.25
CA SER A 769 32.91 10.54 0.21
C SER A 769 34.07 10.34 -0.75
N TYR A 770 34.02 10.92 -1.95
CA TYR A 770 35.14 10.87 -2.90
C TYR A 770 36.38 11.60 -2.39
N ALA A 771 36.22 12.72 -1.71
CA ALA A 771 37.35 13.44 -1.11
C ALA A 771 38.07 12.56 -0.08
N GLN A 772 37.34 11.89 0.81
CA GLN A 772 37.91 10.96 1.80
C GLN A 772 38.53 9.69 1.18
N MET A 773 38.09 9.30 -0.02
CA MET A 773 38.68 8.19 -0.78
C MET A 773 39.95 8.61 -1.54
N GLY A 774 40.43 9.88 -1.45
CA GLY A 774 41.52 10.38 -2.23
C GLY A 774 41.23 10.52 -3.72
N ARG A 775 39.98 10.78 -4.10
CA ARG A 775 39.50 10.95 -5.48
C ARG A 775 39.10 12.42 -5.73
N PRO A 776 40.05 13.37 -5.76
CA PRO A 776 39.76 14.82 -5.78
C PRO A 776 39.00 15.26 -7.04
N ALA A 777 39.27 14.64 -8.20
CA ALA A 777 38.61 14.99 -9.46
C ALA A 777 37.11 14.64 -9.42
N ASP A 778 36.74 13.48 -8.83
CA ASP A 778 35.34 13.05 -8.69
C ASP A 778 34.63 13.89 -7.63
N ALA A 779 35.33 14.22 -6.53
CA ALA A 779 34.80 15.11 -5.49
C ALA A 779 34.48 16.50 -6.07
N GLU A 780 35.45 17.10 -6.82
CA GLU A 780 35.24 18.39 -7.48
C GLU A 780 34.06 18.39 -8.44
N LYS A 781 33.89 17.30 -9.23
CA LYS A 781 32.74 17.12 -10.13
C LYS A 781 31.43 17.11 -9.36
N ALA A 782 31.34 16.36 -8.26
CA ALA A 782 30.16 16.26 -7.43
C ALA A 782 29.79 17.61 -6.78
N TYR A 783 30.80 18.34 -6.23
CA TYR A 783 30.58 19.68 -5.66
C TYR A 783 30.14 20.70 -6.72
N ARG A 784 30.68 20.65 -7.93
CA ARG A 784 30.23 21.52 -9.04
C ARG A 784 28.77 21.24 -9.39
N THR A 785 28.38 19.96 -9.40
CA THR A 785 26.98 19.58 -9.61
C THR A 785 26.09 20.11 -8.48
N ALA A 786 26.53 19.99 -7.21
CA ALA A 786 25.79 20.52 -6.07
C ALA A 786 25.62 22.05 -6.16
N VAL A 787 26.66 22.79 -6.53
CA VAL A 787 26.62 24.26 -6.75
C VAL A 787 25.59 24.60 -7.85
N ALA A 788 25.65 23.95 -9.01
CA ALA A 788 24.75 24.22 -10.12
C ALA A 788 23.28 23.98 -9.72
N LEU A 789 23.03 22.92 -8.97
CA LEU A 789 21.68 22.61 -8.46
C LEU A 789 21.18 23.67 -7.44
N CYS A 790 22.05 24.17 -6.56
CA CYS A 790 21.71 25.27 -5.66
C CYS A 790 21.38 26.54 -6.44
N GLU A 791 22.19 26.87 -7.45
CA GLU A 791 21.94 28.03 -8.32
C GLU A 791 20.62 27.92 -9.06
N ASP A 792 20.26 26.71 -9.55
CA ASP A 792 18.96 26.44 -10.19
C ASP A 792 17.80 26.68 -9.24
N LEU A 793 17.89 26.19 -8.00
CA LEU A 793 16.86 26.37 -6.98
C LEU A 793 16.74 27.85 -6.57
N LEU A 794 17.84 28.55 -6.46
CA LEU A 794 17.87 29.98 -6.12
C LEU A 794 17.34 30.87 -7.25
N ARG A 795 17.35 30.40 -8.51
CA ARG A 795 16.63 31.11 -9.61
C ARG A 795 15.12 31.11 -9.38
N VAL A 796 14.58 30.10 -8.75
CA VAL A 796 13.15 29.99 -8.41
C VAL A 796 12.84 30.76 -7.13
N ASN A 797 13.67 30.63 -6.10
CA ASN A 797 13.53 31.37 -4.84
C ASN A 797 14.84 32.08 -4.44
N PRO A 798 15.11 33.30 -4.93
CA PRO A 798 16.35 34.03 -4.67
C PRO A 798 16.58 34.41 -3.20
N LYS A 799 15.53 34.37 -2.36
CA LYS A 799 15.57 34.75 -0.94
C LYS A 799 15.63 33.55 0.02
N ASP A 800 15.93 32.38 -0.49
CA ASP A 800 16.14 31.20 0.35
C ASP A 800 17.48 31.27 1.08
N ALA A 801 17.45 31.77 2.32
CA ALA A 801 18.64 31.96 3.12
C ALA A 801 19.42 30.66 3.39
N ARG A 802 18.69 29.54 3.61
CA ARG A 802 19.32 28.24 3.85
C ARG A 802 19.98 27.68 2.60
N MET A 803 19.34 27.85 1.44
CA MET A 803 19.93 27.44 0.17
C MET A 803 21.17 28.27 -0.18
N LEU A 804 21.13 29.60 0.06
CA LEU A 804 22.30 30.45 -0.09
C LEU A 804 23.46 30.03 0.84
N GLY A 805 23.16 29.66 2.09
CA GLY A 805 24.15 29.16 3.03
C GLY A 805 24.78 27.83 2.57
N ARG A 806 23.97 26.92 1.99
CA ARG A 806 24.46 25.66 1.39
C ARG A 806 25.36 25.93 0.17
N LEU A 807 24.90 26.80 -0.73
CA LEU A 807 25.69 27.23 -1.90
C LEU A 807 27.07 27.75 -1.47
N ALA A 808 27.09 28.65 -0.47
CA ALA A 808 28.31 29.18 0.07
C ALA A 808 29.28 28.10 0.58
N ALA A 809 28.78 27.13 1.35
CA ALA A 809 29.57 26.03 1.86
C ALA A 809 30.16 25.16 0.72
N TYR A 810 29.38 24.89 -0.33
CA TYR A 810 29.83 24.07 -1.47
C TYR A 810 30.84 24.83 -2.35
N GLU A 811 30.71 26.16 -2.50
CA GLU A 811 31.69 27.00 -3.16
C GLU A 811 33.00 27.06 -2.36
N ALA A 812 32.95 27.12 -1.03
CA ALA A 812 34.14 27.05 -0.18
C ALA A 812 34.90 25.73 -0.37
N LYS A 813 34.20 24.58 -0.50
CA LYS A 813 34.81 23.28 -0.84
C LYS A 813 35.51 23.27 -2.20
N LEU A 814 35.05 24.09 -3.15
CA LEU A 814 35.68 24.28 -4.45
C LEU A 814 36.78 25.34 -4.45
N GLY A 815 37.13 25.88 -3.29
CA GLY A 815 38.09 26.96 -3.16
C GLY A 815 37.65 28.32 -3.70
N ARG A 816 36.34 28.50 -3.99
CA ARG A 816 35.77 29.76 -4.51
C ARG A 816 35.45 30.74 -3.36
N VAL A 817 36.46 31.07 -2.54
CA VAL A 817 36.29 31.79 -1.27
C VAL A 817 35.52 33.10 -1.43
N GLY A 818 35.78 33.90 -2.46
CA GLY A 818 35.11 35.20 -2.64
C GLY A 818 33.63 35.12 -2.99
N ALA A 819 33.18 34.05 -3.68
CA ALA A 819 31.78 33.79 -3.94
C ALA A 819 31.09 33.23 -2.67
N ALA A 820 31.72 32.26 -2.01
CA ALA A 820 31.27 31.68 -0.76
C ALA A 820 31.01 32.73 0.32
N ASP A 821 31.91 33.69 0.48
CA ASP A 821 31.76 34.80 1.45
C ASP A 821 30.55 35.68 1.13
N ARG A 822 30.35 36.05 -0.13
CA ARG A 822 29.18 36.87 -0.53
C ARG A 822 27.89 36.16 -0.21
N HIS A 823 27.75 34.91 -0.66
CA HIS A 823 26.52 34.14 -0.43
C HIS A 823 26.26 33.83 1.05
N ALA A 824 27.33 33.62 1.85
CA ALA A 824 27.19 33.47 3.30
C ALA A 824 26.71 34.75 4.00
N ILE A 825 27.20 35.93 3.56
CA ILE A 825 26.75 37.23 4.07
C ILE A 825 25.28 37.47 3.66
N ASP A 826 24.94 37.23 2.40
CA ASP A 826 23.58 37.35 1.90
C ASP A 826 22.59 36.45 2.66
N ALA A 827 22.97 35.19 2.89
CA ALA A 827 22.20 34.25 3.67
C ALA A 827 21.91 34.78 5.09
N VAL A 828 22.94 35.25 5.80
CA VAL A 828 22.81 35.82 7.15
C VAL A 828 21.99 37.11 7.13
N SER A 829 22.09 37.95 6.11
CA SER A 829 21.31 39.19 6.00
C SER A 829 19.81 38.89 5.86
N LEU A 830 19.43 37.78 5.16
CA LEU A 830 18.04 37.34 5.01
C LEU A 830 17.50 36.68 6.27
N SER A 831 18.32 35.93 7.01
CA SER A 831 17.88 35.20 8.22
C SER A 831 18.94 35.22 9.32
N PRO A 832 19.15 36.38 10.00
CA PRO A 832 20.24 36.57 10.96
C PRO A 832 20.06 35.73 12.26
N ALA A 833 18.88 35.25 12.54
CA ALA A 833 18.59 34.43 13.71
C ALA A 833 18.53 32.93 13.43
N ASP A 834 18.70 32.48 12.18
CA ASP A 834 18.66 31.06 11.82
C ASP A 834 20.01 30.38 12.13
N GLY A 835 19.98 29.44 13.09
CA GLY A 835 21.17 28.72 13.54
C GLY A 835 21.83 27.90 12.43
N GLU A 836 21.11 27.35 11.45
CA GLU A 836 21.71 26.63 10.33
C GLU A 836 22.45 27.59 9.38
N VAL A 837 21.88 28.75 9.10
CA VAL A 837 22.52 29.77 8.25
C VAL A 837 23.82 30.25 8.88
N LEU A 838 23.79 30.54 10.17
CA LEU A 838 24.98 30.93 10.94
C LEU A 838 26.04 29.83 10.98
N TYR A 839 25.59 28.59 11.11
CA TYR A 839 26.48 27.42 11.03
C TYR A 839 27.15 27.28 9.66
N ARG A 840 26.41 27.46 8.54
CA ARG A 840 26.98 27.41 7.19
C ARG A 840 28.02 28.52 6.99
N LYS A 841 27.82 29.72 7.57
CA LYS A 841 28.81 30.75 7.61
C LYS A 841 30.08 30.31 8.37
N ALA A 842 29.92 29.67 9.54
CA ALA A 842 31.05 29.13 10.28
C ALA A 842 31.86 28.10 9.47
N VAL A 843 31.17 27.23 8.71
CA VAL A 843 31.81 26.27 7.81
C VAL A 843 32.61 26.98 6.71
N VAL A 844 32.04 28.00 6.06
CA VAL A 844 32.75 28.81 5.04
C VAL A 844 34.01 29.46 5.61
N GLU A 845 33.91 30.04 6.81
CA GLU A 845 35.01 30.68 7.50
C GLU A 845 36.09 29.66 7.89
N ALA A 846 35.71 28.47 8.36
CA ALA A 846 36.65 27.39 8.70
C ALA A 846 37.41 26.87 7.47
N LEU A 847 36.68 26.59 6.37
CA LEU A 847 37.28 26.16 5.11
C LEU A 847 38.16 27.24 4.46
N SER A 848 37.90 28.53 4.75
CA SER A 848 38.70 29.65 4.29
C SER A 848 39.87 29.95 5.23
N GLY A 849 40.13 29.14 6.27
CA GLY A 849 41.24 29.32 7.21
C GLY A 849 41.02 30.41 8.27
N ARG A 850 39.87 31.03 8.38
CA ARG A 850 39.52 32.09 9.34
C ARG A 850 38.99 31.52 10.65
N SER A 851 39.83 30.79 11.37
CA SER A 851 39.45 29.99 12.53
C SER A 851 38.74 30.77 13.65
N ASP A 852 39.19 32.01 13.97
CA ASP A 852 38.59 32.83 15.05
C ASP A 852 37.17 33.33 14.68
N ALA A 853 36.98 33.75 13.44
CA ALA A 853 35.68 34.10 12.91
C ALA A 853 34.73 32.87 12.91
N ALA A 854 35.23 31.73 12.44
CA ALA A 854 34.48 30.49 12.43
C ALA A 854 34.00 30.04 13.83
N LEU A 855 34.86 30.15 14.84
CA LEU A 855 34.48 29.85 16.24
C LEU A 855 33.43 30.85 16.79
N THR A 856 33.51 32.09 16.37
CA THR A 856 32.52 33.12 16.75
C THR A 856 31.16 32.82 16.11
N SER A 857 31.11 32.58 14.81
CA SER A 857 29.91 32.21 14.08
C SER A 857 29.32 30.88 14.55
N LEU A 858 30.18 29.90 14.91
CA LEU A 858 29.72 28.61 15.47
C LEU A 858 29.06 28.79 16.83
N ARG A 859 29.63 29.61 17.73
CA ARG A 859 29.04 29.92 19.03
C ARG A 859 27.67 30.58 18.87
N GLU A 860 27.57 31.52 17.96
CA GLU A 860 26.32 32.19 17.64
C GLU A 860 25.27 31.17 17.09
N ALA A 861 25.66 30.31 16.15
CA ALA A 861 24.80 29.25 15.61
C ALA A 861 24.25 28.36 16.71
N VAL A 862 25.10 27.90 17.65
CA VAL A 862 24.68 27.06 18.78
C VAL A 862 23.71 27.82 19.71
N SER A 863 23.98 29.11 19.97
CA SER A 863 23.09 29.93 20.77
C SER A 863 21.71 30.16 20.12
N ARG A 864 21.61 29.99 18.81
CA ARG A 864 20.40 30.08 18.00
C ARG A 864 19.78 28.70 17.73
N GLY A 865 20.23 27.66 18.43
CA GLY A 865 19.60 26.34 18.39
C GLY A 865 20.23 25.34 17.42
N TYR A 866 21.37 25.66 16.78
CA TYR A 866 22.08 24.65 15.99
C TYR A 866 22.65 23.55 16.90
N SER A 867 22.59 22.30 16.47
CA SER A 867 23.00 21.13 17.26
C SER A 867 24.51 21.08 17.51
N PRO A 868 24.96 21.14 18.79
CA PRO A 868 26.37 20.98 19.14
C PRO A 868 26.94 19.62 18.73
N SER A 869 26.14 18.55 18.78
CA SER A 869 26.57 17.20 18.42
C SER A 869 26.89 17.10 16.93
N GLN A 870 26.09 17.72 16.07
CA GLN A 870 26.35 17.78 14.63
C GLN A 870 27.64 18.54 14.31
N ALA A 871 27.79 19.72 14.88
CA ALA A 871 29.02 20.52 14.69
C ALA A 871 30.26 19.76 15.15
N LYS A 872 30.17 18.97 16.21
CA LYS A 872 31.27 18.15 16.73
C LYS A 872 31.73 17.08 15.76
N THR A 873 30.82 16.49 15.03
CA THR A 873 31.11 15.38 14.09
C THR A 873 31.48 15.88 12.69
N ASP A 874 31.08 17.11 12.31
CA ASP A 874 31.28 17.63 10.96
C ASP A 874 32.78 17.74 10.63
N GLN A 875 33.18 17.16 9.51
CA GLN A 875 34.57 17.17 9.04
C GLN A 875 34.98 18.48 8.42
N ASP A 876 34.06 19.32 7.99
CA ASP A 876 34.34 20.65 7.47
C ASP A 876 34.90 21.59 8.55
N LEU A 877 34.70 21.25 9.84
CA LEU A 877 35.25 21.92 11.00
C LEU A 877 36.52 21.25 11.55
N ALA A 878 37.12 20.29 10.84
CA ALA A 878 38.30 19.52 11.31
C ALA A 878 39.46 20.43 11.75
N SER A 879 39.68 21.52 11.04
CA SER A 879 40.73 22.53 11.38
C SER A 879 40.53 23.21 12.74
N LEU A 880 39.28 23.22 13.25
CA LEU A 880 38.93 23.83 14.53
C LEU A 880 38.97 22.85 15.70
N LYS A 881 38.84 21.53 15.44
CA LYS A 881 38.65 20.49 16.50
C LYS A 881 39.84 20.42 17.48
N ALA A 882 41.06 20.75 17.01
CA ALA A 882 42.25 20.75 17.84
C ALA A 882 42.36 21.98 18.77
N ARG A 883 41.50 22.99 18.58
CA ARG A 883 41.56 24.25 19.35
C ARG A 883 40.72 24.13 20.63
N PRO A 884 41.24 24.58 21.80
CA PRO A 884 40.49 24.54 23.07
C PRO A 884 39.13 25.29 23.02
N GLU A 885 39.09 26.39 22.27
CA GLU A 885 37.92 27.25 22.08
C GLU A 885 36.77 26.57 21.32
N PHE A 886 37.06 25.48 20.59
CA PHE A 886 36.03 24.72 19.88
C PHE A 886 35.02 24.08 20.85
N ALA A 887 35.50 23.44 21.92
CA ALA A 887 34.63 22.86 22.94
C ALA A 887 33.79 23.95 23.65
N ALA A 888 34.36 25.12 23.87
CA ALA A 888 33.64 26.26 24.44
C ALA A 888 32.59 26.85 23.50
N ALA A 889 32.84 26.83 22.19
CA ALA A 889 31.87 27.30 21.18
C ALA A 889 30.64 26.37 21.06
N LEU A 890 30.78 25.09 21.44
CA LEU A 890 29.71 24.09 21.43
C LEU A 890 28.96 24.03 22.76
N ALA A 891 29.38 24.73 23.82
CA ALA A 891 28.67 24.75 25.09
C ALA A 891 27.32 25.49 24.94
N PRO A 892 26.23 24.98 25.50
CA PRO A 892 24.96 25.70 25.48
C PRO A 892 25.11 27.06 26.20
N PRO A 893 24.36 28.07 25.78
CA PRO A 893 24.39 29.37 26.48
C PRO A 893 23.96 29.16 27.94
N ARG A 894 24.71 29.75 28.87
CA ARG A 894 24.43 29.69 30.32
C ARG A 894 23.16 30.48 30.65
#